data_688bc0c58061a77bb26154376aefdb25
#
_entry.id   688bc0c58061a77bb26154376aefdb25
#
_cell.length_a   1.000
_cell.length_b   1.000
_cell.length_c   1.000
_cell.angle_alpha   90.00
_cell.angle_beta   90.00
_cell.angle_gamma   90.00
#
_symmetry.space_group_name_H-M   'P 1'
#
loop_
_entity.id
_entity.type
_entity.pdbx_description
1 polymer ?
#
loop_
_entity_poly.entity_id
_entity_poly.type
_entity_poly.pdbx_seq_one_letter_code
_entity_poly.pdbx_strand_id
1 'polypeptide(L)'
;MSILSFVRLVIVVGMAALLLAVIPSTPGMGQSPRANSMNGGLEAFAIREDLVPVAVKDGTVLRATVLLPRSGEARARPTILIFTPYVPDRMIASYSDILTRQLRSGFAIVIANERGTYYSAGKYSLLKNSLQDGSDVIAWITRQVWSDGKIGMFGCSAPGEVQHGLNSHPPQGLSATVAVSSGAGLGIVGPYHEQAGFYRGGAFQTGSWWFPWFERLGQSIRPQFPNDTSLENLRKAAKRWTLVPDRTPPHDIGEVVWTLPIDSIMQKLEALPTDMDDIVGRLPNDPEWAKLSLGSESDPYRVPMLMINSWFDAAIAPNVAMYSTQSHRPKPIVRDDLYMVVGPSKHCAMLRNPEPTAAGERDLGNYAFDYVNLISRWFDRYLRADTAAMNGVPKVQAYMMGANQWRSYDRWPPLNARGVSLFLTSLRGANSSSGDGQLRLSPSKTARADAYVYDWRNPVPSLGGSLNLGPDHPAGSFDQAAIELRHDVLVYTSQPLTKAVEIAGPIRSRIFVSSDVPDTDITIKLLDVYPDGRAFNLDDSIQRLRWRDGYARANLMTKGRVYPVEIGPLATSNAFLPGHRIRIEISSSNFPRYERNLNTGGDNARESIGRVAHIKIHHGGPYRSEIVLPVLNPRDVDFGNASNVSP
;
A
#
# COMPACT_ATOMS: atom_id res chain seq x y z
N MET A 1 67.34 -14.29 26.81
CA MET A 1 68.45 -13.78 26.01
C MET A 1 67.87 -12.95 24.94
N SER A 2 67.77 -11.62 25.07
CA SER A 2 68.79 -10.62 24.74
C SER A 2 68.95 -10.53 23.22
N ILE A 3 68.79 -9.45 22.48
CA ILE A 3 69.17 -8.02 22.60
C ILE A 3 68.58 -7.30 21.43
N LEU A 4 67.81 -6.20 21.58
CA LEU A 4 68.16 -4.78 21.37
C LEU A 4 68.42 -4.28 19.92
N SER A 5 67.60 -3.37 19.51
CA SER A 5 67.82 -1.98 19.01
C SER A 5 68.70 -1.74 17.77
N PHE A 6 68.23 -0.95 16.81
CA PHE A 6 68.84 0.37 16.52
C PHE A 6 67.91 1.27 15.65
N VAL A 7 67.78 2.48 16.11
CA VAL A 7 67.20 3.67 15.51
C VAL A 7 68.10 4.20 14.40
N ARG A 8 67.58 4.68 13.29
CA ARG A 8 68.18 5.82 12.55
C ARG A 8 67.12 6.77 11.99
N LEU A 9 67.09 7.90 12.56
CA LEU A 9 66.51 9.17 12.14
C LEU A 9 67.29 9.74 10.94
N VAL A 10 66.60 10.10 9.86
CA VAL A 10 67.14 11.03 8.86
C VAL A 10 66.10 12.11 8.62
N ILE A 11 66.44 13.31 9.06
CA ILE A 11 65.74 14.56 8.75
C ILE A 11 66.21 15.02 7.36
N VAL A 12 65.30 15.28 6.43
CA VAL A 12 65.51 16.15 5.29
C VAL A 12 64.36 17.13 5.23
N VAL A 13 64.70 18.40 5.39
CA VAL A 13 63.88 19.59 5.22
C VAL A 13 63.78 19.87 3.75
N GLY A 14 62.59 20.15 3.26
CA GLY A 14 62.45 20.67 1.90
C GLY A 14 61.03 20.89 1.42
N MET A 15 60.59 22.13 1.44
CA MET A 15 59.61 22.82 0.63
C MET A 15 58.10 22.42 0.76
N ALA A 16 57.36 23.32 1.35
CA ALA A 16 55.92 23.45 1.29
C ALA A 16 55.44 23.65 -0.18
N ALA A 17 54.61 22.73 -0.65
CA ALA A 17 53.67 22.98 -1.72
C ALA A 17 52.26 22.76 -1.16
N LEU A 18 51.54 23.85 -1.04
CA LEU A 18 50.12 23.86 -0.70
C LEU A 18 49.33 23.13 -1.83
N LEU A 19 49.02 21.87 -1.61
CA LEU A 19 47.95 21.21 -2.37
C LEU A 19 46.66 21.33 -1.54
N LEU A 20 45.83 22.26 -1.91
CA LEU A 20 44.42 22.30 -1.52
C LEU A 20 43.77 21.02 -2.01
N ALA A 21 43.65 20.05 -1.12
CA ALA A 21 42.75 18.90 -1.32
C ALA A 21 41.32 19.44 -1.34
N VAL A 22 40.73 19.51 -2.52
CA VAL A 22 39.29 19.70 -2.71
C VAL A 22 38.65 18.44 -2.15
N ILE A 23 38.12 18.52 -0.94
CA ILE A 23 37.18 17.55 -0.41
C ILE A 23 35.92 17.69 -1.27
N PRO A 24 35.42 16.65 -1.97
CA PRO A 24 34.12 16.76 -2.61
C PRO A 24 33.10 16.91 -1.48
N SER A 25 32.52 18.08 -1.35
CA SER A 25 31.33 18.33 -0.57
C SER A 25 30.25 17.37 -1.05
N THR A 26 29.81 16.45 -0.19
CA THR A 26 28.52 15.79 -0.35
C THR A 26 27.48 16.85 -0.70
N PRO A 27 26.65 16.65 -1.73
CA PRO A 27 25.58 17.59 -1.98
C PRO A 27 24.65 17.52 -0.76
N GLY A 28 24.70 18.60 0.02
CA GLY A 28 23.65 18.87 1.01
C GLY A 28 22.32 18.73 0.29
N MET A 29 21.33 18.12 0.95
CA MET A 29 19.94 18.13 0.49
C MET A 29 19.50 19.59 0.37
N GLY A 30 19.84 20.20 -0.73
CA GLY A 30 19.34 21.52 -1.10
C GLY A 30 17.84 21.41 -1.25
N GLN A 31 17.14 22.26 -0.55
CA GLN A 31 15.73 22.56 -0.82
C GLN A 31 15.56 22.61 -2.33
N SER A 32 14.70 21.73 -2.86
CA SER A 32 14.41 21.70 -4.28
C SER A 32 14.02 23.10 -4.76
N PRO A 33 14.72 23.71 -5.72
CA PRO A 33 14.35 25.04 -6.25
C PRO A 33 12.96 25.07 -6.90
N ARG A 34 12.34 23.91 -7.11
CA ARG A 34 11.02 23.78 -7.70
C ARG A 34 9.86 24.21 -6.80
N ALA A 35 9.97 24.15 -5.46
CA ALA A 35 8.87 24.53 -4.59
C ALA A 35 8.53 26.03 -4.66
N ASN A 36 9.52 26.90 -4.78
CA ASN A 36 9.30 28.36 -4.90
C ASN A 36 8.86 28.81 -6.31
N SER A 37 9.22 28.08 -7.37
CA SER A 37 8.77 28.41 -8.73
C SER A 37 7.36 27.90 -9.05
N MET A 38 6.85 26.89 -8.33
CA MET A 38 5.50 26.33 -8.54
C MET A 38 4.39 27.18 -7.89
N ASN A 39 4.65 27.81 -6.73
CA ASN A 39 3.66 28.68 -6.10
C ASN A 39 3.36 29.93 -6.95
N GLY A 40 4.34 30.52 -7.59
CA GLY A 40 4.14 31.66 -8.53
C GLY A 40 3.32 31.32 -9.77
N GLY A 41 3.23 30.01 -10.13
CA GLY A 41 2.47 29.54 -11.29
C GLY A 41 0.96 29.53 -11.11
N LEU A 42 0.44 29.09 -9.95
CA LEU A 42 -1.02 29.03 -9.68
C LEU A 42 -1.63 30.39 -9.40
N GLU A 43 -0.90 31.30 -8.74
CA GLU A 43 -1.34 32.65 -8.45
C GLU A 43 -1.60 33.49 -9.69
N ALA A 44 -1.01 33.11 -10.83
CA ALA A 44 -1.24 33.80 -12.10
C ALA A 44 -2.70 33.63 -12.60
N PHE A 45 -3.37 32.52 -12.26
CA PHE A 45 -4.72 32.22 -12.76
C PHE A 45 -5.73 31.86 -11.69
N ALA A 46 -5.36 31.86 -10.42
CA ALA A 46 -6.28 31.63 -9.30
C ALA A 46 -6.26 32.78 -8.28
N ILE A 47 -7.41 33.06 -7.70
CA ILE A 47 -7.55 33.82 -6.46
C ILE A 47 -7.50 32.76 -5.35
N ARG A 48 -6.55 32.93 -4.42
CA ARG A 48 -6.38 32.04 -3.28
C ARG A 48 -6.89 32.73 -2.01
N GLU A 49 -7.72 32.02 -1.25
CA GLU A 49 -8.17 32.42 0.07
C GLU A 49 -7.87 31.30 1.06
N ASP A 50 -7.03 31.59 2.05
CA ASP A 50 -6.58 30.63 3.03
C ASP A 50 -7.36 30.75 4.35
N LEU A 51 -7.36 29.65 5.12
CA LEU A 51 -7.93 29.57 6.45
C LEU A 51 -9.42 29.94 6.52
N VAL A 52 -10.15 29.78 5.40
CA VAL A 52 -11.59 30.00 5.32
C VAL A 52 -12.29 29.12 6.37
N PRO A 53 -13.12 29.73 7.27
CA PRO A 53 -13.80 28.97 8.31
C PRO A 53 -14.96 28.15 7.73
N VAL A 54 -15.00 26.86 8.08
CA VAL A 54 -16.09 25.94 7.73
C VAL A 54 -16.65 25.37 9.03
N ALA A 55 -17.79 25.87 9.48
CA ALA A 55 -18.49 25.33 10.63
C ALA A 55 -19.19 24.02 10.25
N VAL A 56 -18.85 22.91 10.93
CA VAL A 56 -19.53 21.63 10.79
C VAL A 56 -20.66 21.50 11.82
N LYS A 57 -21.51 20.50 11.67
CA LYS A 57 -22.78 20.36 12.38
C LYS A 57 -22.68 20.39 13.92
N ASP A 58 -21.59 19.91 14.49
CA ASP A 58 -21.36 19.92 15.94
C ASP A 58 -20.74 21.23 16.46
N GLY A 59 -20.61 22.26 15.61
CA GLY A 59 -20.04 23.54 15.93
C GLY A 59 -18.51 23.62 15.83
N THR A 60 -17.83 22.52 15.52
CA THR A 60 -16.39 22.53 15.25
C THR A 60 -16.10 23.35 13.99
N VAL A 61 -15.07 24.20 14.03
CA VAL A 61 -14.68 25.01 12.88
C VAL A 61 -13.45 24.41 12.20
N LEU A 62 -13.66 23.89 11.01
CA LEU A 62 -12.59 23.44 10.13
C LEU A 62 -12.00 24.63 9.36
N ARG A 63 -10.86 24.42 8.72
CA ARG A 63 -10.20 25.41 7.86
C ARG A 63 -10.05 24.87 6.44
N ALA A 64 -10.31 25.73 5.48
CA ALA A 64 -10.15 25.42 4.07
C ALA A 64 -9.29 26.47 3.35
N THR A 65 -8.59 26.04 2.31
CA THR A 65 -8.03 26.89 1.26
C THR A 65 -8.94 26.81 0.06
N VAL A 66 -9.41 27.95 -0.42
CA VAL A 66 -10.28 28.08 -1.60
C VAL A 66 -9.48 28.70 -2.74
N LEU A 67 -9.50 28.05 -3.91
CA LEU A 67 -8.87 28.53 -5.13
C LEU A 67 -9.96 28.77 -6.18
N LEU A 68 -10.14 30.03 -6.59
CA LEU A 68 -11.10 30.42 -7.61
C LEU A 68 -10.36 30.88 -8.88
N PRO A 69 -10.80 30.50 -10.09
CA PRO A 69 -10.20 31.02 -11.33
C PRO A 69 -10.27 32.55 -11.41
N ARG A 70 -9.16 33.19 -11.77
CA ARG A 70 -9.12 34.66 -12.01
C ARG A 70 -9.86 35.07 -13.28
N SER A 71 -9.83 34.22 -14.28
CA SER A 71 -10.50 34.47 -15.55
C SER A 71 -11.94 33.95 -15.53
N GLY A 72 -12.86 34.73 -16.08
CA GLY A 72 -14.27 34.40 -16.22
C GLY A 72 -15.17 35.30 -15.41
N GLU A 73 -16.45 35.36 -15.82
CA GLU A 73 -17.51 36.07 -15.09
C GLU A 73 -17.65 35.52 -13.66
N ALA A 74 -18.08 36.36 -12.73
CA ALA A 74 -18.43 35.98 -11.35
C ALA A 74 -19.71 35.12 -11.36
N ARG A 75 -19.62 33.88 -11.83
CA ARG A 75 -20.74 32.93 -11.87
C ARG A 75 -20.48 31.71 -11.01
N ALA A 76 -21.56 31.07 -10.61
CA ALA A 76 -21.51 29.79 -9.94
C ALA A 76 -20.85 28.72 -10.85
N ARG A 77 -20.01 27.89 -10.28
CA ARG A 77 -19.18 26.90 -11.00
C ARG A 77 -19.06 25.57 -10.23
N PRO A 78 -18.81 24.45 -10.91
CA PRO A 78 -18.59 23.19 -10.25
C PRO A 78 -17.29 23.22 -9.43
N THR A 79 -17.26 22.47 -8.34
CA THR A 79 -16.18 22.50 -7.36
C THR A 79 -15.51 21.14 -7.23
N ILE A 80 -14.18 21.13 -7.11
CA ILE A 80 -13.40 19.95 -6.75
C ILE A 80 -12.96 20.08 -5.30
N LEU A 81 -13.34 19.13 -4.46
CA LEU A 81 -12.99 19.04 -3.05
C LEU A 81 -11.85 18.07 -2.83
N ILE A 82 -10.80 18.51 -2.13
CA ILE A 82 -9.77 17.67 -1.51
C ILE A 82 -9.99 17.77 0.00
N PHE A 83 -10.57 16.74 0.61
CA PHE A 83 -10.75 16.68 2.06
C PHE A 83 -9.60 15.87 2.67
N THR A 84 -8.79 16.49 3.55
CA THR A 84 -7.44 16.01 3.81
C THR A 84 -6.91 16.33 5.21
N PRO A 85 -6.10 15.42 5.82
CA PRO A 85 -5.32 15.78 7.01
C PRO A 85 -4.02 16.53 6.68
N TYR A 86 -3.66 16.66 5.39
CA TYR A 86 -2.39 17.23 4.95
C TYR A 86 -2.44 18.74 4.81
N VAL A 87 -1.26 19.40 4.93
CA VAL A 87 -1.11 20.84 4.72
C VAL A 87 -1.51 21.21 3.28
N PRO A 88 -2.33 22.29 3.08
CA PRO A 88 -2.81 22.67 1.75
C PRO A 88 -1.71 22.91 0.73
N ASP A 89 -0.60 23.57 1.10
CA ASP A 89 0.53 23.81 0.17
C ASP A 89 1.16 22.52 -0.33
N ARG A 90 1.22 21.48 0.51
CA ARG A 90 1.69 20.16 0.09
C ARG A 90 0.73 19.53 -0.94
N MET A 91 -0.57 19.70 -0.77
CA MET A 91 -1.56 19.22 -1.73
C MET A 91 -1.45 19.97 -3.06
N ILE A 92 -1.33 21.28 -3.01
CA ILE A 92 -1.12 22.12 -4.19
C ILE A 92 0.14 21.70 -4.95
N ALA A 93 1.26 21.54 -4.26
CA ALA A 93 2.52 21.09 -4.87
C ALA A 93 2.44 19.68 -5.46
N SER A 94 1.79 18.76 -4.74
CA SER A 94 1.69 17.34 -5.16
C SER A 94 0.79 17.13 -6.37
N TYR A 95 -0.20 18.02 -6.59
CA TYR A 95 -1.21 17.88 -7.64
C TYR A 95 -1.22 19.08 -8.59
N SER A 96 -0.13 19.82 -8.69
CA SER A 96 -0.02 21.10 -9.43
C SER A 96 -0.60 21.04 -10.84
N ASP A 97 -0.28 20.00 -11.61
CA ASP A 97 -0.71 19.87 -13.00
C ASP A 97 -2.23 19.62 -13.10
N ILE A 98 -2.75 18.75 -12.23
CA ILE A 98 -4.19 18.46 -12.14
C ILE A 98 -4.95 19.73 -11.73
N LEU A 99 -4.50 20.39 -10.65
CA LEU A 99 -5.17 21.59 -10.12
C LEU A 99 -5.11 22.75 -11.10
N THR A 100 -3.96 22.96 -11.76
CA THR A 100 -3.79 23.96 -12.81
C THR A 100 -4.76 23.71 -13.96
N ARG A 101 -4.84 22.48 -14.44
CA ARG A 101 -5.76 22.09 -15.52
C ARG A 101 -7.21 22.38 -15.15
N GLN A 102 -7.63 22.03 -13.92
CA GLN A 102 -9.00 22.23 -13.48
C GLN A 102 -9.32 23.72 -13.29
N LEU A 103 -8.43 24.51 -12.68
CA LEU A 103 -8.61 25.97 -12.55
C LEU A 103 -8.72 26.64 -13.90
N ARG A 104 -7.86 26.32 -14.87
CA ARG A 104 -7.96 26.85 -16.25
C ARG A 104 -9.25 26.47 -16.95
N SER A 105 -9.76 25.28 -16.63
CA SER A 105 -11.06 24.84 -17.09
C SER A 105 -12.23 25.51 -16.34
N GLY A 106 -11.99 26.36 -15.35
CA GLY A 106 -12.99 27.14 -14.64
C GLY A 106 -13.67 26.44 -13.47
N PHE A 107 -13.09 25.35 -12.93
CA PHE A 107 -13.52 24.74 -11.67
C PHE A 107 -13.05 25.55 -10.48
N ALA A 108 -13.86 25.64 -9.42
CA ALA A 108 -13.38 26.01 -8.10
C ALA A 108 -12.69 24.82 -7.44
N ILE A 109 -11.68 25.06 -6.61
CA ILE A 109 -11.01 24.02 -5.82
C ILE A 109 -11.08 24.40 -4.35
N VAL A 110 -11.47 23.43 -3.52
CA VAL A 110 -11.48 23.55 -2.06
C VAL A 110 -10.58 22.48 -1.48
N ILE A 111 -9.59 22.89 -0.69
CA ILE A 111 -8.76 21.98 0.10
C ILE A 111 -9.15 22.19 1.55
N ALA A 112 -9.96 21.29 2.11
CA ALA A 112 -10.47 21.39 3.48
C ALA A 112 -9.73 20.43 4.40
N ASN A 113 -9.24 20.95 5.53
CA ASN A 113 -8.51 20.17 6.51
C ASN A 113 -9.44 19.45 7.48
N GLU A 114 -9.16 18.18 7.74
CA GLU A 114 -9.86 17.39 8.76
C GLU A 114 -9.75 18.02 10.15
N ARG A 115 -10.71 17.74 11.02
CA ARG A 115 -10.69 18.23 12.41
C ARG A 115 -9.41 17.83 13.14
N GLY A 116 -8.89 18.75 13.95
CA GLY A 116 -7.68 18.52 14.72
C GLY A 116 -6.38 18.46 13.91
N THR A 117 -6.42 18.79 12.60
CA THR A 117 -5.24 18.89 11.76
C THR A 117 -5.00 20.32 11.27
N TYR A 118 -3.74 20.69 11.05
CA TYR A 118 -3.32 22.01 10.63
C TYR A 118 -3.99 23.10 11.50
N TYR A 119 -4.80 24.01 10.94
CA TYR A 119 -5.52 25.05 11.70
C TYR A 119 -6.99 24.69 12.00
N SER A 120 -7.48 23.52 11.58
CA SER A 120 -8.82 23.06 11.92
C SER A 120 -8.95 22.79 13.41
N ALA A 121 -10.07 23.21 14.01
CA ALA A 121 -10.36 22.97 15.41
C ALA A 121 -10.74 21.50 15.67
N GLY A 122 -10.98 21.18 16.95
CA GLY A 122 -11.41 19.84 17.38
C GLY A 122 -10.26 18.88 17.61
N LYS A 123 -10.61 17.61 17.81
CA LYS A 123 -9.72 16.49 18.10
C LYS A 123 -9.65 15.58 16.88
N TYR A 124 -8.44 15.33 16.37
CA TYR A 124 -8.24 14.35 15.31
C TYR A 124 -8.55 12.94 15.84
N SER A 125 -9.16 12.15 15.03
CA SER A 125 -9.31 10.72 15.24
C SER A 125 -9.34 10.04 13.89
N LEU A 126 -8.46 9.07 13.68
CA LEU A 126 -8.29 8.40 12.40
C LEU A 126 -9.63 7.89 11.85
N LEU A 127 -10.02 8.36 10.67
CA LEU A 127 -11.22 7.99 9.90
C LEU A 127 -12.57 8.19 10.62
N LYS A 128 -12.61 8.33 11.94
CA LYS A 128 -13.83 8.28 12.75
C LYS A 128 -14.85 9.39 12.43
N ASN A 129 -14.37 10.60 12.18
CA ASN A 129 -15.22 11.76 11.91
C ASN A 129 -15.26 12.14 10.43
N SER A 130 -14.43 11.50 9.60
CA SER A 130 -14.17 11.95 8.23
C SER A 130 -15.41 11.95 7.34
N LEU A 131 -16.34 11.00 7.54
CA LEU A 131 -17.59 10.93 6.75
C LEU A 131 -18.55 12.07 7.12
N GLN A 132 -18.75 12.35 8.41
CA GLN A 132 -19.65 13.42 8.84
C GLN A 132 -19.07 14.79 8.48
N ASP A 133 -17.79 15.02 8.79
CA ASP A 133 -17.13 16.29 8.48
C ASP A 133 -17.05 16.54 6.98
N GLY A 134 -16.71 15.52 6.19
CA GLY A 134 -16.70 15.59 4.74
C GLY A 134 -18.08 15.93 4.15
N SER A 135 -19.15 15.35 4.71
CA SER A 135 -20.53 15.68 4.34
C SER A 135 -20.88 17.13 4.65
N ASP A 136 -20.48 17.62 5.83
CA ASP A 136 -20.74 18.99 6.26
C ASP A 136 -19.94 20.02 5.43
N VAL A 137 -18.70 19.69 5.05
CA VAL A 137 -17.89 20.50 4.11
C VAL A 137 -18.57 20.57 2.74
N ILE A 138 -19.06 19.45 2.20
CA ILE A 138 -19.81 19.43 0.92
C ILE A 138 -21.06 20.32 1.04
N ALA A 139 -21.83 20.19 2.13
CA ALA A 139 -22.99 21.04 2.38
C ALA A 139 -22.62 22.53 2.53
N TRP A 140 -21.45 22.85 3.08
CA TRP A 140 -20.95 24.23 3.14
C TRP A 140 -20.63 24.76 1.73
N ILE A 141 -19.95 23.96 0.89
CA ILE A 141 -19.62 24.34 -0.50
C ILE A 141 -20.89 24.63 -1.30
N THR A 142 -21.94 23.82 -1.17
CA THR A 142 -23.21 24.05 -1.93
C THR A 142 -23.89 25.38 -1.61
N ARG A 143 -23.59 26.00 -0.46
CA ARG A 143 -24.15 27.29 -0.06
C ARG A 143 -23.31 28.50 -0.48
N GLN A 144 -22.15 28.28 -1.08
CA GLN A 144 -21.29 29.39 -1.50
C GLN A 144 -21.79 30.04 -2.78
N VAL A 145 -21.71 31.36 -2.88
CA VAL A 145 -22.17 32.12 -4.05
C VAL A 145 -21.41 31.77 -5.34
N TRP A 146 -20.20 31.27 -5.21
CA TRP A 146 -19.35 30.84 -6.33
C TRP A 146 -19.58 29.37 -6.73
N SER A 147 -20.38 28.59 -5.99
CA SER A 147 -20.63 27.17 -6.26
C SER A 147 -21.97 26.97 -7.00
N ASP A 148 -21.97 26.12 -8.01
CA ASP A 148 -23.21 25.68 -8.70
C ASP A 148 -23.88 24.48 -8.00
N GLY A 149 -23.35 24.04 -6.86
CA GLY A 149 -23.85 22.93 -6.08
C GLY A 149 -23.41 21.55 -6.55
N LYS A 150 -22.61 21.44 -7.63
CA LYS A 150 -22.03 20.17 -8.08
C LYS A 150 -20.61 20.01 -7.60
N ILE A 151 -20.36 19.01 -6.79
CA ILE A 151 -19.06 18.77 -6.16
C ILE A 151 -18.50 17.43 -6.64
N GLY A 152 -17.26 17.46 -7.14
CA GLY A 152 -16.43 16.28 -7.32
C GLY A 152 -15.40 16.17 -6.22
N MET A 153 -15.03 14.96 -5.82
CA MET A 153 -13.91 14.75 -4.91
C MET A 153 -12.70 14.18 -5.64
N PHE A 154 -11.50 14.62 -5.21
CA PHE A 154 -10.22 14.12 -5.72
C PHE A 154 -9.23 13.97 -4.58
N GLY A 155 -8.43 12.91 -4.61
CA GLY A 155 -7.29 12.79 -3.71
C GLY A 155 -6.65 11.42 -3.68
N CYS A 156 -5.38 11.42 -3.25
CA CYS A 156 -4.59 10.21 -3.08
C CYS A 156 -4.39 9.91 -1.60
N SER A 157 -4.42 8.63 -1.21
CA SER A 157 -4.24 8.18 0.18
C SER A 157 -5.43 8.60 1.06
N ALA A 158 -5.23 9.21 2.21
CA ALA A 158 -6.30 9.64 3.12
C ALA A 158 -7.44 10.43 2.42
N PRO A 159 -7.16 11.42 1.54
CA PRO A 159 -8.22 12.05 0.74
C PRO A 159 -8.94 11.11 -0.25
N GLY A 160 -8.32 10.00 -0.62
CA GLY A 160 -8.95 8.94 -1.43
C GLY A 160 -9.80 8.00 -0.59
N GLU A 161 -9.35 7.68 0.63
CA GLU A 161 -10.04 6.74 1.52
C GLU A 161 -11.45 7.22 1.88
N VAL A 162 -11.61 8.47 2.29
CA VAL A 162 -12.91 9.02 2.71
C VAL A 162 -13.95 9.00 1.59
N GLN A 163 -13.52 9.02 0.33
CA GLN A 163 -14.41 9.01 -0.83
C GLN A 163 -15.20 7.71 -0.95
N HIS A 164 -14.66 6.57 -0.51
CA HIS A 164 -15.38 5.30 -0.54
C HIS A 164 -16.63 5.34 0.35
N GLY A 165 -16.51 5.84 1.56
CA GLY A 165 -17.64 5.96 2.47
C GLY A 165 -18.65 7.03 2.05
N LEU A 166 -18.16 8.21 1.63
CA LEU A 166 -19.04 9.27 1.12
C LEU A 166 -19.75 8.88 -0.17
N ASN A 167 -19.13 8.03 -1.01
CA ASN A 167 -19.78 7.50 -2.20
C ASN A 167 -20.94 6.57 -1.88
N SER A 168 -20.82 5.74 -0.85
CA SER A 168 -21.88 4.81 -0.44
C SER A 168 -23.08 5.54 0.20
N HIS A 169 -22.84 6.67 0.86
CA HIS A 169 -23.85 7.51 1.51
C HIS A 169 -23.65 8.97 1.11
N PRO A 170 -23.88 9.32 -0.19
CA PRO A 170 -23.49 10.62 -0.71
C PRO A 170 -24.34 11.73 -0.10
N PRO A 171 -23.70 12.79 0.43
CA PRO A 171 -24.41 14.02 0.77
C PRO A 171 -24.90 14.72 -0.50
N GLN A 172 -25.92 15.54 -0.35
CA GLN A 172 -26.44 16.35 -1.46
C GLN A 172 -25.33 17.22 -2.05
N GLY A 173 -25.17 17.19 -3.37
CA GLY A 173 -24.13 17.91 -4.11
C GLY A 173 -22.96 17.05 -4.53
N LEU A 174 -22.64 15.93 -3.85
CA LEU A 174 -21.60 15.01 -4.32
C LEU A 174 -22.04 14.35 -5.62
N SER A 175 -21.30 14.60 -6.70
CA SER A 175 -21.65 14.19 -8.05
C SER A 175 -20.68 13.20 -8.69
N ALA A 176 -19.43 13.17 -8.25
CA ALA A 176 -18.40 12.23 -8.73
C ALA A 176 -17.21 12.13 -7.75
N THR A 177 -16.51 11.01 -7.81
CA THR A 177 -15.31 10.78 -6.98
C THR A 177 -14.15 10.27 -7.82
N VAL A 178 -12.93 10.67 -7.47
CA VAL A 178 -11.66 10.17 -8.02
C VAL A 178 -10.76 9.79 -6.85
N ALA A 179 -10.77 8.51 -6.51
CA ALA A 179 -10.01 7.98 -5.38
C ALA A 179 -8.72 7.31 -5.87
N VAL A 180 -7.57 7.82 -5.39
CA VAL A 180 -6.25 7.36 -5.83
C VAL A 180 -5.54 6.69 -4.67
N SER A 181 -4.88 5.54 -4.91
CA SER A 181 -4.09 4.81 -3.90
C SER A 181 -4.85 4.68 -2.57
N SER A 182 -6.07 4.17 -2.63
CA SER A 182 -7.00 4.05 -1.51
C SER A 182 -7.60 2.64 -1.43
N GLY A 183 -8.27 2.33 -0.35
CA GLY A 183 -8.87 1.02 -0.09
C GLY A 183 -8.43 0.41 1.25
N ALA A 184 -7.44 1.01 1.92
CA ALA A 184 -6.99 0.57 3.23
C ALA A 184 -8.01 0.88 4.34
N GLY A 185 -8.73 2.01 4.23
CA GLY A 185 -9.78 2.41 5.16
C GLY A 185 -11.09 1.63 5.03
N LEU A 186 -11.19 0.71 4.07
CA LEU A 186 -12.33 -0.19 3.93
C LEU A 186 -12.32 -1.25 5.04
N GLY A 187 -13.49 -1.64 5.54
CA GLY A 187 -13.63 -2.64 6.58
C GLY A 187 -13.46 -4.06 6.03
N ILE A 188 -14.54 -4.61 5.50
CA ILE A 188 -14.57 -5.97 4.93
C ILE A 188 -14.84 -5.88 3.44
N VAL A 189 -13.94 -6.48 2.63
CA VAL A 189 -14.06 -6.55 1.18
C VAL A 189 -13.66 -7.95 0.71
N GLY A 190 -14.65 -8.80 0.43
CA GLY A 190 -14.42 -10.20 0.11
C GLY A 190 -13.64 -10.90 1.24
N PRO A 191 -12.51 -11.53 0.92
CA PRO A 191 -11.68 -12.19 1.92
C PRO A 191 -10.81 -11.24 2.74
N TYR A 192 -10.79 -9.94 2.41
CA TYR A 192 -9.96 -8.96 3.11
C TYR A 192 -10.69 -8.36 4.30
N HIS A 193 -10.04 -8.44 5.46
CA HIS A 193 -10.43 -7.80 6.72
C HIS A 193 -9.27 -6.87 7.09
N GLU A 194 -9.27 -5.65 6.54
CA GLU A 194 -8.10 -4.76 6.57
C GLU A 194 -7.98 -3.96 7.87
N GLN A 195 -9.04 -3.92 8.71
CA GLN A 195 -9.06 -3.10 9.93
C GLN A 195 -8.39 -1.74 9.73
N ALA A 196 -8.95 -0.93 8.83
CA ALA A 196 -8.41 0.38 8.45
C ALA A 196 -6.95 0.32 7.91
N GLY A 197 -6.53 -0.80 7.32
CA GLY A 197 -5.20 -0.99 6.76
C GLY A 197 -4.12 -1.40 7.76
N PHE A 198 -4.49 -1.66 9.01
CA PHE A 198 -3.53 -2.08 10.04
C PHE A 198 -3.24 -3.58 10.02
N TYR A 199 -4.19 -4.41 9.62
CA TYR A 199 -4.03 -5.87 9.62
C TYR A 199 -4.23 -6.47 8.24
N ARG A 200 -3.49 -7.52 7.94
CA ARG A 200 -3.74 -8.43 6.82
C ARG A 200 -3.57 -9.87 7.28
N GLY A 201 -4.57 -10.71 7.04
CA GLY A 201 -4.55 -12.09 7.50
C GLY A 201 -4.35 -12.24 9.01
N GLY A 202 -4.64 -11.20 9.81
CA GLY A 202 -4.44 -11.15 11.24
C GLY A 202 -3.03 -10.81 11.70
N ALA A 203 -2.11 -10.48 10.80
CA ALA A 203 -0.80 -9.92 11.11
C ALA A 203 -0.80 -8.40 10.96
N PHE A 204 -0.18 -7.69 11.90
CA PHE A 204 -0.10 -6.24 11.87
C PHE A 204 0.88 -5.78 10.76
N GLN A 205 0.47 -4.78 9.96
CA GLN A 205 1.24 -4.27 8.83
C GLN A 205 2.23 -3.19 9.26
N THR A 206 3.31 -3.56 9.95
CA THR A 206 4.34 -2.63 10.46
C THR A 206 5.04 -1.87 9.34
N GLY A 207 5.24 -2.48 8.19
CA GLY A 207 5.92 -1.92 7.04
C GLY A 207 5.05 -1.13 6.09
N SER A 208 3.77 -0.92 6.42
CA SER A 208 2.91 -0.01 5.69
C SER A 208 3.22 1.45 6.08
N TRP A 209 2.38 2.38 5.73
CA TRP A 209 2.63 3.82 5.96
C TRP A 209 2.34 4.33 7.38
N TRP A 210 1.75 3.53 8.30
CA TRP A 210 1.17 4.04 9.54
C TRP A 210 2.19 4.70 10.46
N PHE A 211 3.31 4.04 10.77
CA PHE A 211 4.34 4.61 11.64
C PHE A 211 5.00 5.85 11.03
N PRO A 212 5.50 5.82 9.76
CA PRO A 212 6.02 7.03 9.12
C PRO A 212 4.96 8.14 8.99
N TRP A 213 3.70 7.77 8.79
CA TRP A 213 2.62 8.72 8.65
C TRP A 213 2.35 9.46 9.96
N PHE A 214 2.18 8.72 11.07
CA PHE A 214 1.97 9.31 12.39
C PHE A 214 3.19 10.07 12.89
N GLU A 215 4.40 9.62 12.60
CA GLU A 215 5.60 10.37 12.93
C GLU A 215 5.67 11.71 12.21
N ARG A 216 5.44 11.74 10.89
CA ARG A 216 5.53 12.97 10.08
C ARG A 216 4.33 13.88 10.24
N LEU A 217 3.13 13.33 10.18
CA LEU A 217 1.89 14.08 10.30
C LEU A 217 1.44 14.30 11.73
N GLY A 218 1.83 13.42 12.64
CA GLY A 218 1.57 13.59 14.06
C GLY A 218 2.06 14.92 14.60
N GLN A 219 3.05 15.54 13.94
CA GLN A 219 3.52 16.88 14.29
C GLN A 219 2.50 17.99 13.94
N SER A 220 1.63 17.78 12.95
CA SER A 220 0.55 18.72 12.57
C SER A 220 -0.81 18.33 13.15
N ILE A 221 -0.94 17.13 13.68
CA ILE A 221 -2.13 16.68 14.43
C ILE A 221 -2.07 17.28 15.83
N ARG A 222 -3.18 17.85 16.30
CA ARG A 222 -3.26 18.38 17.66
C ARG A 222 -3.11 17.26 18.67
N PRO A 223 -2.03 17.28 19.50
CA PRO A 223 -1.79 16.22 20.47
C PRO A 223 -2.88 16.20 21.56
N GLN A 224 -3.15 15.00 22.06
CA GLN A 224 -4.20 14.76 23.02
C GLN A 224 -3.58 14.38 24.37
N PHE A 225 -3.25 15.41 25.17
CA PHE A 225 -2.67 15.18 26.48
C PHE A 225 -3.73 14.89 27.53
N PRO A 226 -3.55 13.86 28.39
CA PRO A 226 -4.29 13.72 29.64
C PRO A 226 -4.15 14.98 30.52
N ASN A 227 -5.21 15.29 31.30
CA ASN A 227 -5.24 16.49 32.14
C ASN A 227 -4.14 16.52 33.22
N ASP A 228 -3.61 15.39 33.61
CA ASP A 228 -2.53 15.19 34.58
C ASP A 228 -1.14 15.12 33.95
N THR A 229 -1.02 15.40 32.66
CA THR A 229 0.27 15.40 31.96
C THR A 229 1.25 16.38 32.61
N SER A 230 2.43 15.90 32.99
CA SER A 230 3.44 16.71 33.66
C SER A 230 3.92 17.87 32.78
N LEU A 231 4.31 18.98 33.41
CA LEU A 231 4.86 20.14 32.70
C LEU A 231 6.13 19.78 31.90
N GLU A 232 6.92 18.81 32.37
CA GLU A 232 8.09 18.32 31.64
C GLU A 232 7.69 17.66 30.30
N ASN A 233 6.68 16.78 30.33
CA ASN A 233 6.15 16.14 29.12
C ASN A 233 5.54 17.14 28.17
N LEU A 234 4.80 18.13 28.66
CA LEU A 234 4.26 19.22 27.83
C LEU A 234 5.38 20.05 27.17
N ARG A 235 6.50 20.31 27.90
CA ARG A 235 7.66 21.01 27.33
C ARG A 235 8.37 20.17 26.25
N LYS A 236 8.51 18.85 26.43
CA LYS A 236 9.05 17.95 25.41
C LYS A 236 8.18 17.95 24.17
N ALA A 237 6.87 17.81 24.34
CA ALA A 237 5.90 17.84 23.25
C ALA A 237 5.91 19.18 22.49
N ALA A 238 5.99 20.31 23.20
CA ALA A 238 6.05 21.63 22.59
C ALA A 238 7.25 21.86 21.67
N LYS A 239 8.35 21.12 21.87
CA LYS A 239 9.52 21.16 20.98
C LYS A 239 9.30 20.39 19.68
N ARG A 240 8.44 19.37 19.69
CA ARG A 240 8.18 18.49 18.56
C ARG A 240 6.93 18.89 17.77
N TRP A 241 5.91 19.43 18.45
CA TRP A 241 4.68 19.80 17.77
C TRP A 241 4.88 21.00 16.85
N THR A 242 4.43 20.88 15.63
CA THR A 242 4.47 21.93 14.62
C THR A 242 3.30 21.80 13.67
N LEU A 243 2.75 22.93 13.23
CA LEU A 243 1.72 22.96 12.20
C LEU A 243 2.28 22.65 10.80
N VAL A 244 3.59 22.79 10.63
CA VAL A 244 4.30 22.49 9.39
C VAL A 244 5.22 21.30 9.65
N PRO A 245 4.91 20.13 9.14
CA PRO A 245 5.79 18.95 9.21
C PRO A 245 7.18 19.22 8.61
N ASP A 246 8.14 18.35 8.88
CA ASP A 246 9.51 18.35 8.36
C ASP A 246 10.51 19.29 9.08
N ARG A 247 10.18 19.81 10.26
CA ARG A 247 11.14 20.55 11.10
C ARG A 247 11.99 19.67 12.00
N THR A 248 11.53 18.46 12.30
CA THR A 248 12.25 17.48 13.10
C THR A 248 12.83 16.43 12.17
N PRO A 249 14.12 16.05 12.30
CA PRO A 249 14.66 14.94 11.53
C PRO A 249 13.83 13.67 11.77
N PRO A 250 13.49 12.93 10.71
CA PRO A 250 12.76 11.68 10.85
C PRO A 250 13.62 10.64 11.58
N HIS A 251 12.98 9.76 12.37
CA HIS A 251 13.63 8.55 12.87
C HIS A 251 13.90 7.58 11.72
N ASP A 252 14.89 6.70 11.91
CA ASP A 252 15.00 5.52 11.08
C ASP A 252 13.88 4.54 11.44
N ILE A 253 12.79 4.62 10.68
CA ILE A 253 11.61 3.77 10.92
C ILE A 253 11.96 2.29 10.73
N GLY A 254 12.87 1.98 9.81
CA GLY A 254 13.35 0.61 9.59
C GLY A 254 14.00 0.00 10.84
N GLU A 255 14.69 0.82 11.63
CA GLU A 255 15.24 0.41 12.93
C GLU A 255 14.14 0.35 14.01
N VAL A 256 13.28 1.35 14.06
CA VAL A 256 12.24 1.46 15.10
C VAL A 256 11.24 0.31 15.06
N VAL A 257 10.87 -0.19 13.89
CA VAL A 257 9.92 -1.32 13.76
C VAL A 257 10.44 -2.64 14.34
N TRP A 258 11.75 -2.72 14.70
CA TRP A 258 12.30 -3.85 15.46
C TRP A 258 11.92 -3.85 16.94
N THR A 259 11.35 -2.75 17.43
CA THR A 259 10.97 -2.61 18.85
C THR A 259 9.95 -3.68 19.26
N LEU A 260 10.17 -4.27 20.44
CA LEU A 260 9.24 -5.16 21.11
C LEU A 260 9.09 -4.72 22.58
N PRO A 261 7.89 -4.79 23.13
CA PRO A 261 6.62 -5.11 22.47
C PRO A 261 6.23 -4.03 21.45
N ILE A 262 5.41 -4.40 20.45
CA ILE A 262 5.05 -3.51 19.34
C ILE A 262 4.29 -2.27 19.82
N ASP A 263 3.45 -2.39 20.83
CA ASP A 263 2.70 -1.27 21.43
C ASP A 263 3.59 -0.16 22.00
N SER A 264 4.89 -0.41 22.20
CA SER A 264 5.87 0.60 22.62
C SER A 264 6.51 1.39 21.46
N ILE A 265 6.18 1.08 20.18
CA ILE A 265 6.79 1.73 19.02
C ILE A 265 6.53 3.24 19.02
N MET A 266 5.32 3.69 19.36
CA MET A 266 4.99 5.11 19.39
C MET A 266 5.80 5.85 20.46
N GLN A 267 6.05 5.21 21.60
CA GLN A 267 6.94 5.76 22.63
C GLN A 267 8.39 5.82 22.14
N LYS A 268 8.86 4.80 21.44
CA LYS A 268 10.23 4.77 20.86
C LYS A 268 10.42 5.86 19.81
N LEU A 269 9.39 6.16 19.02
CA LEU A 269 9.36 7.28 18.08
C LEU A 269 9.25 8.64 18.77
N GLU A 270 9.09 8.68 20.10
CA GLU A 270 8.76 9.89 20.85
C GLU A 270 7.57 10.65 20.20
N ALA A 271 6.62 9.92 19.61
CA ALA A 271 5.47 10.49 18.96
C ALA A 271 4.60 11.28 19.95
N LEU A 272 3.97 12.32 19.43
CA LEU A 272 2.98 13.05 20.23
C LEU A 272 1.74 12.18 20.44
N PRO A 273 1.06 12.27 21.60
CA PRO A 273 -0.11 11.45 21.90
C PRO A 273 -1.21 11.67 20.86
N THR A 274 -1.64 10.58 20.25
CA THR A 274 -2.75 10.52 19.26
C THR A 274 -3.60 9.28 19.53
N ASP A 275 -4.59 9.01 18.69
CA ASP A 275 -5.35 7.76 18.75
C ASP A 275 -4.56 6.54 18.24
N MET A 276 -3.37 6.73 17.68
CA MET A 276 -2.48 5.64 17.29
C MET A 276 -2.01 4.82 18.50
N ASP A 277 -1.84 5.46 19.66
CA ASP A 277 -1.48 4.78 20.90
C ASP A 277 -2.52 3.72 21.32
N ASP A 278 -3.81 3.98 21.04
CA ASP A 278 -4.90 3.03 21.29
C ASP A 278 -5.07 1.98 20.17
N ILE A 279 -4.59 2.28 18.97
CA ILE A 279 -4.75 1.42 17.77
C ILE A 279 -3.68 0.34 17.75
N VAL A 280 -2.43 0.70 18.05
CA VAL A 280 -1.32 -0.28 18.13
C VAL A 280 -1.56 -1.21 19.30
N GLY A 281 -1.69 -2.50 19.00
CA GLY A 281 -2.02 -3.52 20.02
C GLY A 281 -3.52 -3.84 20.15
N ARG A 282 -4.39 -3.15 19.41
CA ARG A 282 -5.79 -3.54 19.30
C ARG A 282 -5.90 -4.83 18.47
N LEU A 283 -6.49 -5.88 19.04
CA LEU A 283 -6.62 -7.18 18.35
C LEU A 283 -7.51 -7.08 17.10
N PRO A 284 -7.31 -7.93 16.08
CA PRO A 284 -8.12 -7.91 14.85
C PRO A 284 -9.63 -8.07 15.04
N ASN A 285 -10.07 -8.72 16.12
CA ASN A 285 -11.48 -8.94 16.45
C ASN A 285 -12.09 -7.85 17.35
N ASP A 286 -11.38 -6.79 17.66
CA ASP A 286 -11.89 -5.71 18.49
C ASP A 286 -13.05 -4.99 17.78
N PRO A 287 -14.24 -4.85 18.41
CA PRO A 287 -15.39 -4.19 17.80
C PRO A 287 -15.17 -2.69 17.48
N GLU A 288 -14.18 -2.05 18.10
CA GLU A 288 -13.84 -0.65 17.81
C GLU A 288 -13.37 -0.44 16.36
N TRP A 289 -12.89 -1.49 15.67
CA TRP A 289 -12.54 -1.41 14.25
C TRP A 289 -13.72 -1.01 13.36
N ALA A 290 -14.94 -1.40 13.73
CA ALA A 290 -16.15 -1.03 12.98
C ALA A 290 -16.36 0.50 12.93
N LYS A 291 -15.88 1.23 13.94
CA LYS A 291 -15.97 2.70 13.98
C LYS A 291 -14.95 3.40 13.07
N LEU A 292 -13.93 2.69 12.63
CA LEU A 292 -12.90 3.18 11.73
C LEU A 292 -13.14 2.75 10.27
N SER A 293 -14.10 1.87 10.02
CA SER A 293 -14.44 1.42 8.68
C SER A 293 -15.15 2.52 7.89
N LEU A 294 -14.61 2.90 6.76
CA LEU A 294 -15.23 3.85 5.83
C LEU A 294 -16.27 3.20 4.90
N GLY A 295 -16.41 1.90 4.93
CA GLY A 295 -17.37 1.15 4.14
C GLY A 295 -17.03 -0.32 4.07
N SER A 296 -17.92 -1.10 3.47
CA SER A 296 -17.77 -2.53 3.27
C SER A 296 -18.26 -2.94 1.88
N GLU A 297 -18.03 -4.19 1.53
CA GLU A 297 -18.56 -4.75 0.28
C GLU A 297 -20.10 -4.73 0.21
N SER A 298 -20.81 -4.66 1.34
CA SER A 298 -22.27 -4.57 1.39
C SER A 298 -22.80 -3.20 0.98
N ASP A 299 -21.97 -2.14 1.07
CA ASP A 299 -22.37 -0.76 0.82
C ASP A 299 -22.28 -0.43 -0.68
N PRO A 300 -23.40 -0.18 -1.39
CA PRO A 300 -23.36 0.13 -2.81
C PRO A 300 -22.81 1.53 -3.06
N TYR A 301 -21.97 1.69 -4.09
CA TYR A 301 -21.63 3.01 -4.58
C TYR A 301 -22.81 3.65 -5.29
N ARG A 302 -23.01 4.95 -5.05
CA ARG A 302 -24.20 5.71 -5.47
C ARG A 302 -23.88 6.88 -6.38
N VAL A 303 -22.62 7.28 -6.48
CA VAL A 303 -22.14 8.29 -7.42
C VAL A 303 -21.01 7.73 -8.27
N PRO A 304 -20.79 8.25 -9.50
CA PRO A 304 -19.69 7.83 -10.36
C PRO A 304 -18.35 7.83 -9.64
N MET A 305 -17.54 6.80 -9.88
CA MET A 305 -16.23 6.64 -9.22
C MET A 305 -15.15 6.19 -10.20
N LEU A 306 -14.05 6.94 -10.22
CA LEU A 306 -12.80 6.57 -10.88
C LEU A 306 -11.80 6.15 -9.79
N MET A 307 -11.39 4.89 -9.83
CA MET A 307 -10.41 4.31 -8.92
C MET A 307 -9.05 4.22 -9.63
N ILE A 308 -8.03 4.84 -9.08
CA ILE A 308 -6.66 4.79 -9.61
C ILE A 308 -5.75 4.19 -8.56
N ASN A 309 -4.97 3.15 -8.90
CA ASN A 309 -4.07 2.50 -7.96
C ASN A 309 -2.80 1.96 -8.63
N SER A 310 -1.93 1.33 -7.86
CA SER A 310 -0.66 0.76 -8.30
C SER A 310 -0.47 -0.65 -7.80
N TRP A 311 0.20 -1.52 -8.60
CA TRP A 311 0.47 -2.91 -8.21
C TRP A 311 1.32 -3.04 -6.94
N PHE A 312 2.18 -2.06 -6.66
CA PHE A 312 3.03 -2.04 -5.44
C PHE A 312 2.51 -1.07 -4.38
N ASP A 313 1.19 -0.97 -4.25
CA ASP A 313 0.50 -0.22 -3.19
C ASP A 313 -0.09 -1.19 -2.16
N ALA A 314 0.07 -0.91 -0.87
CA ALA A 314 -0.49 -1.78 0.18
C ALA A 314 -2.03 -1.85 0.14
N ALA A 315 -2.71 -0.85 -0.44
CA ALA A 315 -4.15 -0.81 -0.61
C ALA A 315 -4.66 -1.50 -1.89
N ILE A 316 -3.78 -2.02 -2.76
CA ILE A 316 -4.20 -2.53 -4.08
C ILE A 316 -5.21 -3.68 -3.98
N ALA A 317 -4.95 -4.66 -3.12
CA ALA A 317 -5.76 -5.87 -3.04
C ALA A 317 -7.22 -5.58 -2.62
N PRO A 318 -7.51 -4.86 -1.51
CA PRO A 318 -8.88 -4.47 -1.18
C PRO A 318 -9.49 -3.50 -2.20
N ASN A 319 -8.69 -2.64 -2.85
CA ASN A 319 -9.16 -1.69 -3.86
C ASN A 319 -9.73 -2.42 -5.10
N VAL A 320 -8.96 -3.35 -5.69
CA VAL A 320 -9.44 -4.11 -6.87
C VAL A 320 -10.56 -5.09 -6.49
N ALA A 321 -10.59 -5.61 -5.26
CA ALA A 321 -11.69 -6.42 -4.76
C ALA A 321 -12.98 -5.58 -4.64
N MET A 322 -12.90 -4.36 -4.11
CA MET A 322 -14.04 -3.45 -4.02
C MET A 322 -14.56 -3.08 -5.42
N TYR A 323 -13.66 -2.73 -6.36
CA TYR A 323 -14.07 -2.50 -7.76
C TYR A 323 -14.83 -3.71 -8.31
N SER A 324 -14.27 -4.92 -8.15
CA SER A 324 -14.90 -6.16 -8.60
C SER A 324 -16.28 -6.34 -7.99
N THR A 325 -16.41 -6.23 -6.67
CA THR A 325 -17.68 -6.36 -5.96
C THR A 325 -18.72 -5.36 -6.47
N GLN A 326 -18.37 -4.08 -6.57
CA GLN A 326 -19.28 -3.03 -7.00
C GLN A 326 -19.73 -3.21 -8.46
N SER A 327 -18.82 -3.59 -9.35
CA SER A 327 -19.11 -3.79 -10.79
C SER A 327 -19.96 -5.04 -11.06
N HIS A 328 -19.99 -6.03 -10.15
CA HIS A 328 -20.73 -7.28 -10.31
C HIS A 328 -22.05 -7.32 -9.51
N ARG A 329 -22.43 -6.23 -8.83
CA ARG A 329 -23.72 -6.21 -8.11
C ARG A 329 -24.90 -6.49 -9.05
N PRO A 330 -25.91 -7.25 -8.60
CA PRO A 330 -27.08 -7.57 -9.42
C PRO A 330 -27.85 -6.33 -9.91
N LYS A 331 -27.88 -5.29 -9.07
CA LYS A 331 -28.51 -4.00 -9.37
C LYS A 331 -27.55 -2.87 -8.99
N PRO A 332 -26.47 -2.66 -9.72
CA PRO A 332 -25.54 -1.59 -9.41
C PRO A 332 -26.16 -0.24 -9.79
N ILE A 333 -25.99 0.76 -8.93
CA ILE A 333 -26.47 2.12 -9.18
C ILE A 333 -25.56 2.81 -10.20
N VAL A 334 -24.26 2.53 -10.13
CA VAL A 334 -23.22 3.22 -10.91
C VAL A 334 -22.35 2.28 -11.76
N ARG A 335 -22.87 1.10 -12.15
CA ARG A 335 -22.07 0.11 -12.92
C ARG A 335 -21.39 0.73 -14.14
N ASP A 336 -22.12 1.49 -14.91
CA ASP A 336 -21.63 2.09 -16.15
C ASP A 336 -20.78 3.33 -15.90
N ASP A 337 -20.72 3.79 -14.66
CA ASP A 337 -19.96 4.96 -14.21
C ASP A 337 -18.89 4.59 -13.15
N LEU A 338 -18.42 3.34 -13.17
CA LEU A 338 -17.32 2.83 -12.36
C LEU A 338 -16.13 2.48 -13.26
N TYR A 339 -15.00 3.15 -13.03
CA TYR A 339 -13.79 2.99 -13.82
C TYR A 339 -12.58 2.68 -12.92
N MET A 340 -11.61 1.96 -13.46
CA MET A 340 -10.39 1.61 -12.72
C MET A 340 -9.16 1.71 -13.60
N VAL A 341 -8.08 2.33 -13.07
CA VAL A 341 -6.76 2.35 -13.70
C VAL A 341 -5.73 1.84 -12.69
N VAL A 342 -4.93 0.83 -13.07
CA VAL A 342 -3.87 0.28 -12.22
C VAL A 342 -2.55 0.24 -12.96
N GLY A 343 -1.59 1.05 -12.51
CA GLY A 343 -0.23 1.10 -13.04
C GLY A 343 0.77 0.28 -12.21
N PRO A 344 1.98 0.04 -12.72
CA PRO A 344 3.01 -0.73 -12.02
C PRO A 344 3.88 0.19 -11.12
N SER A 345 3.26 1.15 -10.46
CA SER A 345 3.93 2.12 -9.61
C SER A 345 3.76 1.79 -8.13
N LYS A 346 4.07 2.72 -7.26
CA LYS A 346 3.92 2.65 -5.80
C LYS A 346 2.95 3.72 -5.30
N HIS A 347 2.67 3.73 -4.01
CA HIS A 347 1.69 4.61 -3.36
C HIS A 347 1.79 6.07 -3.81
N CYS A 348 0.75 6.61 -4.42
CA CYS A 348 0.63 7.97 -4.98
C CYS A 348 1.70 8.41 -6.01
N ALA A 349 2.64 7.54 -6.38
CA ALA A 349 3.76 7.97 -7.23
C ALA A 349 3.38 8.15 -8.71
N MET A 350 2.32 7.45 -9.20
CA MET A 350 1.87 7.52 -10.58
C MET A 350 1.45 8.93 -11.02
N LEU A 351 0.99 9.76 -10.07
CA LEU A 351 0.58 11.14 -10.37
C LEU A 351 1.75 12.13 -10.47
N ARG A 352 2.98 11.71 -10.18
CA ARG A 352 4.14 12.60 -10.00
C ARG A 352 5.30 12.33 -10.95
N ASN A 353 5.33 11.17 -11.56
CA ASN A 353 6.41 10.79 -12.49
C ASN A 353 5.87 10.75 -13.92
N PRO A 354 6.27 11.69 -14.80
CA PRO A 354 5.75 11.77 -16.17
C PRO A 354 6.30 10.66 -17.09
N GLU A 355 7.49 10.11 -16.82
CA GLU A 355 8.15 9.10 -17.66
C GLU A 355 8.73 7.95 -16.83
N PRO A 356 7.88 7.19 -16.16
CA PRO A 356 8.34 6.09 -15.33
C PRO A 356 8.70 4.86 -16.17
N THR A 357 9.84 4.23 -15.88
CA THR A 357 10.32 3.04 -16.60
C THR A 357 10.59 1.84 -15.70
N ALA A 358 10.69 2.05 -14.40
CA ALA A 358 10.98 0.99 -13.45
C ALA A 358 10.13 1.09 -12.18
N ALA A 359 9.85 -0.04 -11.56
CA ALA A 359 9.35 -0.13 -10.21
C ALA A 359 10.27 -1.04 -9.41
N GLY A 360 11.05 -0.47 -8.50
CA GLY A 360 12.18 -1.16 -7.87
C GLY A 360 13.32 -1.36 -8.86
N GLU A 361 13.81 -2.59 -8.96
CA GLU A 361 14.90 -2.97 -9.87
C GLU A 361 14.38 -3.51 -11.22
N ARG A 362 13.09 -3.79 -11.32
CA ARG A 362 12.50 -4.37 -12.54
C ARG A 362 12.25 -3.27 -13.57
N ASP A 363 12.84 -3.44 -14.74
CA ASP A 363 12.50 -2.64 -15.92
C ASP A 363 11.12 -3.06 -16.44
N LEU A 364 10.23 -2.09 -16.54
CA LEU A 364 8.85 -2.26 -16.98
C LEU A 364 8.55 -1.49 -18.27
N GLY A 365 9.59 -0.94 -18.95
CA GLY A 365 9.40 -0.04 -20.08
C GLY A 365 8.68 1.25 -19.67
N ASN A 366 8.37 2.09 -20.63
CA ASN A 366 7.61 3.30 -20.38
C ASN A 366 6.14 2.96 -20.07
N TYR A 367 5.74 3.16 -18.82
CA TYR A 367 4.35 2.98 -18.39
C TYR A 367 3.62 4.30 -18.10
N ALA A 368 4.09 5.40 -18.68
CA ALA A 368 3.42 6.70 -18.59
C ALA A 368 1.93 6.57 -18.96
N PHE A 369 1.10 7.33 -18.27
CA PHE A 369 -0.33 7.39 -18.49
C PHE A 369 -0.82 8.82 -18.27
N ASP A 370 -1.70 9.31 -19.14
CA ASP A 370 -2.21 10.68 -19.04
C ASP A 370 -3.34 10.80 -18.01
N TYR A 371 -2.95 10.69 -16.73
CA TYR A 371 -3.88 10.84 -15.59
C TYR A 371 -4.53 12.24 -15.56
N VAL A 372 -3.80 13.28 -15.93
CA VAL A 372 -4.32 14.66 -15.93
C VAL A 372 -5.50 14.79 -16.88
N ASN A 373 -5.36 14.28 -18.09
CA ASN A 373 -6.44 14.29 -19.08
C ASN A 373 -7.61 13.40 -18.66
N LEU A 374 -7.35 12.20 -18.16
CA LEU A 374 -8.41 11.28 -17.71
C LEU A 374 -9.24 11.91 -16.58
N ILE A 375 -8.60 12.49 -15.58
CA ILE A 375 -9.28 13.16 -14.45
C ILE A 375 -10.06 14.39 -14.94
N SER A 376 -9.53 15.14 -15.92
CA SER A 376 -10.25 16.28 -16.50
C SER A 376 -11.50 15.83 -17.23
N ARG A 377 -11.39 14.82 -18.10
CA ARG A 377 -12.54 14.23 -18.82
C ARG A 377 -13.60 13.69 -17.86
N TRP A 378 -13.15 13.09 -16.73
CA TRP A 378 -14.01 12.60 -15.67
C TRP A 378 -14.88 13.72 -15.09
N PHE A 379 -14.26 14.83 -14.66
CA PHE A 379 -15.00 15.95 -14.08
C PHE A 379 -15.83 16.71 -15.10
N ASP A 380 -15.39 16.82 -16.37
CA ASP A 380 -16.21 17.39 -17.43
C ASP A 380 -17.49 16.57 -17.65
N ARG A 381 -17.38 15.23 -17.63
CA ARG A 381 -18.53 14.33 -17.77
C ARG A 381 -19.57 14.50 -16.67
N TYR A 382 -19.13 14.48 -15.41
CA TYR A 382 -20.06 14.36 -14.29
C TYR A 382 -20.40 15.68 -13.60
N LEU A 383 -19.56 16.68 -13.70
CA LEU A 383 -19.82 18.00 -13.10
C LEU A 383 -20.34 19.03 -14.11
N ARG A 384 -20.00 18.88 -15.40
CA ARG A 384 -20.46 19.76 -16.48
C ARG A 384 -21.46 19.13 -17.41
N ALA A 385 -21.78 17.86 -17.21
CA ALA A 385 -22.69 17.08 -18.04
C ALA A 385 -22.23 16.95 -19.51
N ASP A 386 -20.91 17.01 -19.78
CA ASP A 386 -20.37 16.69 -21.09
C ASP A 386 -20.45 15.18 -21.33
N THR A 387 -21.53 14.74 -21.98
CA THR A 387 -21.79 13.32 -22.20
C THR A 387 -20.75 12.65 -23.08
N ALA A 388 -20.02 13.39 -23.90
CA ALA A 388 -18.99 12.87 -24.80
C ALA A 388 -17.61 12.73 -24.12
N ALA A 389 -17.38 13.40 -22.98
CA ALA A 389 -16.07 13.49 -22.36
C ALA A 389 -15.41 12.13 -22.06
N MET A 390 -16.20 11.09 -21.71
CA MET A 390 -15.70 9.75 -21.43
C MET A 390 -15.80 8.77 -22.62
N ASN A 391 -16.19 9.22 -23.81
CA ASN A 391 -16.29 8.35 -24.99
C ASN A 391 -14.92 7.72 -25.32
N GLY A 392 -14.91 6.41 -25.54
CA GLY A 392 -13.72 5.65 -25.87
C GLY A 392 -12.78 5.36 -24.69
N VAL A 393 -13.11 5.78 -23.46
CA VAL A 393 -12.34 5.40 -22.27
C VAL A 393 -12.77 4.02 -21.79
N PRO A 394 -11.86 3.02 -21.75
CA PRO A 394 -12.18 1.68 -21.24
C PRO A 394 -12.54 1.70 -19.74
N LYS A 395 -13.40 0.77 -19.30
CA LYS A 395 -13.81 0.65 -17.91
C LYS A 395 -12.66 0.30 -16.98
N VAL A 396 -11.76 -0.57 -17.43
CA VAL A 396 -10.57 -0.99 -16.71
C VAL A 396 -9.36 -0.85 -17.62
N GLN A 397 -8.35 -0.17 -17.12
CA GLN A 397 -7.03 -0.09 -17.74
C GLN A 397 -6.00 -0.57 -16.71
N ALA A 398 -5.34 -1.69 -17.02
CA ALA A 398 -4.37 -2.30 -16.14
C ALA A 398 -3.05 -2.53 -16.88
N TYR A 399 -1.94 -2.14 -16.25
CA TYR A 399 -0.63 -2.41 -16.83
C TYR A 399 -0.26 -3.88 -16.64
N MET A 400 -0.03 -4.58 -17.75
CA MET A 400 0.45 -5.95 -17.79
C MET A 400 1.97 -5.93 -17.72
N MET A 401 2.52 -6.14 -16.51
CA MET A 401 3.97 -6.25 -16.30
C MET A 401 4.52 -7.47 -17.07
N GLY A 402 5.77 -7.46 -17.45
CA GLY A 402 6.37 -8.50 -18.28
C GLY A 402 6.08 -8.35 -19.77
N ALA A 403 4.82 -8.17 -20.17
CA ALA A 403 4.47 -7.71 -21.52
C ALA A 403 4.73 -6.20 -21.69
N ASN A 404 4.85 -5.48 -20.58
CA ASN A 404 5.13 -4.05 -20.51
C ASN A 404 4.18 -3.20 -21.35
N GLN A 405 2.88 -3.46 -21.19
CA GLN A 405 1.83 -2.83 -21.97
C GLN A 405 0.59 -2.52 -21.13
N TRP A 406 -0.05 -1.39 -21.41
CA TRP A 406 -1.40 -1.13 -20.95
C TRP A 406 -2.41 -2.05 -21.65
N ARG A 407 -3.25 -2.70 -20.86
CA ARG A 407 -4.36 -3.54 -21.32
C ARG A 407 -5.69 -2.93 -20.91
N SER A 408 -6.67 -3.05 -21.79
CA SER A 408 -8.04 -2.58 -21.55
C SER A 408 -8.98 -3.76 -21.38
N TYR A 409 -9.88 -3.66 -20.39
CA TYR A 409 -10.87 -4.68 -20.10
C TYR A 409 -12.22 -4.02 -19.81
N ASP A 410 -13.32 -4.75 -20.09
CA ASP A 410 -14.67 -4.27 -19.76
C ASP A 410 -14.97 -4.36 -18.27
N ARG A 411 -14.28 -5.23 -17.55
CA ARG A 411 -14.42 -5.46 -16.11
C ARG A 411 -13.17 -6.12 -15.51
N TRP A 412 -13.12 -6.16 -14.17
CA TRP A 412 -12.10 -6.88 -13.42
C TRP A 412 -12.72 -7.91 -12.48
N PRO A 413 -12.21 -9.17 -12.39
CA PRO A 413 -11.23 -9.74 -13.33
C PRO A 413 -11.80 -9.84 -14.76
N PRO A 414 -10.91 -9.92 -15.78
CA PRO A 414 -11.32 -10.09 -17.17
C PRO A 414 -12.19 -11.33 -17.38
N LEU A 415 -13.15 -11.24 -18.31
CA LEU A 415 -14.11 -12.32 -18.58
C LEU A 415 -13.48 -13.65 -19.01
N ASN A 416 -12.34 -13.59 -19.69
CA ASN A 416 -11.59 -14.73 -20.19
C ASN A 416 -10.58 -15.30 -19.17
N ALA A 417 -10.39 -14.65 -18.02
CA ALA A 417 -9.55 -15.21 -16.97
C ALA A 417 -10.15 -16.50 -16.41
N ARG A 418 -9.34 -17.57 -16.34
CA ARG A 418 -9.72 -18.85 -15.78
C ARG A 418 -8.70 -19.29 -14.75
N GLY A 419 -9.18 -19.89 -13.66
CA GLY A 419 -8.31 -20.44 -12.62
C GLY A 419 -7.52 -21.65 -13.14
N VAL A 420 -6.20 -21.57 -13.04
CA VAL A 420 -5.29 -22.69 -13.30
C VAL A 420 -4.56 -23.00 -12.01
N SER A 421 -4.75 -24.24 -11.50
CA SER A 421 -4.07 -24.70 -10.28
C SER A 421 -2.65 -25.15 -10.58
N LEU A 422 -1.71 -24.67 -9.79
CA LEU A 422 -0.33 -25.16 -9.73
C LEU A 422 -0.11 -25.77 -8.34
N PHE A 423 0.19 -27.06 -8.31
CA PHE A 423 0.36 -27.85 -7.09
C PHE A 423 1.83 -27.88 -6.65
N LEU A 424 2.04 -27.71 -5.35
CA LEU A 424 3.35 -27.82 -4.73
C LEU A 424 3.80 -29.28 -4.69
N THR A 425 5.08 -29.52 -4.97
CA THR A 425 5.71 -30.82 -4.80
C THR A 425 7.22 -30.69 -4.59
N SER A 426 7.81 -31.65 -3.86
CA SER A 426 9.25 -31.84 -3.70
C SER A 426 9.56 -33.33 -3.52
N LEU A 427 10.79 -33.73 -3.69
CA LEU A 427 11.25 -35.09 -3.39
C LEU A 427 12.20 -35.11 -2.19
N ARG A 428 13.11 -34.14 -2.12
CA ARG A 428 14.14 -34.03 -1.06
C ARG A 428 13.89 -32.88 -0.12
N GLY A 429 13.29 -31.78 -0.62
CA GLY A 429 12.93 -30.61 0.14
C GLY A 429 12.96 -29.36 -0.70
N ALA A 430 12.04 -28.41 -0.41
CA ALA A 430 11.94 -27.13 -1.10
C ALA A 430 12.74 -26.00 -0.43
N ASN A 431 13.56 -26.31 0.59
CA ASN A 431 14.31 -25.33 1.36
C ASN A 431 15.36 -24.63 0.49
N SER A 432 15.26 -23.31 0.40
CA SER A 432 16.06 -22.41 -0.42
C SER A 432 15.93 -22.64 -1.94
N SER A 433 16.58 -21.78 -2.72
CA SER A 433 16.67 -21.93 -4.19
C SER A 433 17.48 -23.15 -4.63
N SER A 434 18.24 -23.80 -3.73
CA SER A 434 18.97 -25.04 -3.99
C SER A 434 18.15 -26.30 -3.72
N GLY A 435 16.92 -26.17 -3.20
CA GLY A 435 15.98 -27.27 -3.01
C GLY A 435 15.38 -27.77 -4.33
N ASP A 436 14.56 -28.83 -4.24
CA ASP A 436 13.90 -29.44 -5.41
C ASP A 436 12.39 -29.17 -5.47
N GLY A 437 11.94 -28.07 -4.85
CA GLY A 437 10.55 -27.63 -4.88
C GLY A 437 10.07 -27.29 -6.29
N GLN A 438 8.93 -27.87 -6.69
CA GLN A 438 8.35 -27.67 -8.02
C GLN A 438 6.89 -27.28 -7.95
N LEU A 439 6.44 -26.51 -8.94
CA LEU A 439 5.06 -26.25 -9.27
C LEU A 439 4.64 -27.11 -10.46
N ARG A 440 3.54 -27.86 -10.31
CA ARG A 440 3.03 -28.79 -11.35
C ARG A 440 1.53 -28.60 -11.59
N LEU A 441 1.07 -28.90 -12.80
CA LEU A 441 -0.36 -28.87 -13.17
C LEU A 441 -1.18 -30.00 -12.53
N SER A 442 -0.54 -31.01 -11.99
CA SER A 442 -1.19 -32.15 -11.32
C SER A 442 -0.57 -32.40 -9.95
N PRO A 443 -1.37 -32.71 -8.93
CA PRO A 443 -0.86 -33.00 -7.60
C PRO A 443 -0.09 -34.33 -7.58
N SER A 444 0.96 -34.41 -6.75
CA SER A 444 1.64 -35.67 -6.47
C SER A 444 0.68 -36.68 -5.80
N LYS A 445 0.78 -37.95 -6.16
CA LYS A 445 0.03 -39.03 -5.49
C LYS A 445 0.57 -39.35 -4.09
N THR A 446 1.85 -39.08 -3.86
CA THR A 446 2.54 -39.37 -2.59
C THR A 446 2.49 -38.17 -1.69
N ALA A 447 1.99 -38.35 -0.47
CA ALA A 447 2.01 -37.30 0.56
C ALA A 447 3.44 -37.08 1.07
N ARG A 448 3.86 -35.83 1.11
CA ARG A 448 5.15 -35.36 1.64
C ARG A 448 4.97 -34.06 2.39
N ALA A 449 6.04 -33.62 3.06
CA ALA A 449 6.07 -32.31 3.69
C ALA A 449 7.48 -31.73 3.65
N ASP A 450 7.59 -30.46 3.33
CA ASP A 450 8.80 -29.68 3.49
C ASP A 450 8.78 -28.99 4.86
N ALA A 451 9.90 -29.00 5.55
CA ALA A 451 9.99 -28.49 6.91
C ALA A 451 11.05 -27.38 7.01
N TYR A 452 10.75 -26.38 7.82
CA TYR A 452 11.72 -25.35 8.17
C TYR A 452 11.55 -24.89 9.62
N VAL A 453 12.55 -24.16 10.11
CA VAL A 453 12.55 -23.57 11.45
C VAL A 453 12.38 -22.07 11.32
N TYR A 454 11.37 -21.52 11.97
CA TYR A 454 11.18 -20.08 12.08
C TYR A 454 11.66 -19.58 13.43
N ASP A 455 12.65 -18.69 13.40
CA ASP A 455 13.15 -17.95 14.58
C ASP A 455 12.71 -16.48 14.45
N TRP A 456 11.85 -16.04 15.34
CA TRP A 456 11.33 -14.67 15.38
C TRP A 456 12.43 -13.59 15.54
N ARG A 457 13.62 -13.95 16.01
CA ARG A 457 14.78 -13.06 16.15
C ARG A 457 15.51 -12.83 14.82
N ASN A 458 15.30 -13.72 13.85
CA ASN A 458 15.90 -13.64 12.52
C ASN A 458 14.84 -13.85 11.44
N PRO A 459 13.83 -12.95 11.36
CA PRO A 459 12.75 -13.09 10.39
C PRO A 459 13.25 -12.96 8.96
N VAL A 460 12.54 -13.56 8.01
CA VAL A 460 12.79 -13.34 6.57
C VAL A 460 12.54 -11.87 6.25
N PRO A 461 13.54 -11.16 5.68
CA PRO A 461 13.40 -9.74 5.40
C PRO A 461 12.46 -9.48 4.22
N SER A 462 11.70 -8.38 4.31
CA SER A 462 10.97 -7.83 3.17
C SER A 462 11.94 -7.10 2.23
N LEU A 463 11.84 -7.39 0.95
CA LEU A 463 12.53 -6.66 -0.10
C LEU A 463 11.52 -6.27 -1.18
N GLY A 464 11.22 -4.98 -1.29
CA GLY A 464 10.21 -4.48 -2.24
C GLY A 464 8.77 -4.82 -1.84
N GLY A 465 7.95 -5.17 -2.83
CA GLY A 465 6.49 -5.33 -2.66
C GLY A 465 5.82 -3.99 -2.35
N SER A 466 4.82 -4.03 -1.49
CA SER A 466 4.11 -2.79 -1.06
C SER A 466 4.70 -2.19 0.23
N LEU A 467 5.99 -2.37 0.48
CA LEU A 467 6.69 -1.77 1.61
C LEU A 467 6.73 -0.24 1.48
N ASN A 468 6.55 0.50 2.56
CA ASN A 468 6.51 1.97 2.52
C ASN A 468 7.06 2.60 3.83
N LEU A 469 8.30 2.27 4.18
CA LEU A 469 8.96 2.78 5.39
C LEU A 469 9.95 3.92 5.11
N GLY A 470 10.25 4.19 3.86
CA GLY A 470 11.19 5.25 3.48
C GLY A 470 12.15 4.82 2.35
N PRO A 471 13.17 5.63 2.06
CA PRO A 471 14.09 5.35 0.95
C PRO A 471 14.86 4.04 1.08
N ASP A 472 15.23 3.66 2.29
CA ASP A 472 16.00 2.43 2.57
C ASP A 472 15.16 1.15 2.53
N HIS A 473 13.84 1.30 2.46
CA HIS A 473 12.86 0.22 2.33
C HIS A 473 11.87 0.52 1.19
N PRO A 474 12.34 0.53 -0.06
CA PRO A 474 11.53 0.98 -1.19
C PRO A 474 10.48 -0.06 -1.57
N ALA A 475 9.29 0.43 -1.99
CA ALA A 475 8.29 -0.40 -2.65
C ALA A 475 8.70 -0.71 -4.09
N GLY A 476 8.22 -1.83 -4.64
CA GLY A 476 8.44 -2.21 -6.03
C GLY A 476 8.83 -3.69 -6.20
N SER A 477 9.26 -4.02 -7.40
CA SER A 477 9.73 -5.35 -7.78
C SER A 477 11.25 -5.41 -7.70
N PHE A 478 11.76 -6.30 -6.87
CA PHE A 478 13.19 -6.49 -6.58
C PHE A 478 13.58 -7.94 -6.77
N ASP A 479 14.85 -8.18 -7.08
CA ASP A 479 15.38 -9.54 -7.19
C ASP A 479 15.45 -10.21 -5.81
N GLN A 480 14.71 -11.29 -5.64
CA GLN A 480 14.60 -12.03 -4.38
C GLN A 480 15.68 -13.12 -4.22
N ALA A 481 16.58 -13.30 -5.19
CA ALA A 481 17.54 -14.41 -5.20
C ALA A 481 18.37 -14.52 -3.91
N ALA A 482 18.72 -13.36 -3.28
CA ALA A 482 19.45 -13.35 -2.00
C ALA A 482 18.60 -13.88 -0.82
N ILE A 483 17.30 -13.61 -0.82
CA ILE A 483 16.36 -14.09 0.20
C ILE A 483 16.13 -15.59 0.03
N GLU A 484 16.08 -16.07 -1.19
CA GLU A 484 15.89 -17.47 -1.55
C GLU A 484 17.06 -18.40 -1.16
N LEU A 485 18.19 -17.84 -0.72
CA LEU A 485 19.30 -18.64 -0.14
C LEU A 485 19.01 -19.10 1.30
N ARG A 486 17.99 -18.56 1.94
CA ARG A 486 17.65 -18.91 3.33
C ARG A 486 16.97 -20.26 3.41
N HIS A 487 17.31 -21.05 4.43
CA HIS A 487 16.71 -22.38 4.66
C HIS A 487 15.28 -22.31 5.23
N ASP A 488 14.86 -21.16 5.73
CA ASP A 488 13.51 -20.90 6.24
C ASP A 488 12.58 -20.27 5.18
N VAL A 489 13.03 -20.27 3.91
CA VAL A 489 12.24 -19.95 2.71
C VAL A 489 12.11 -21.19 1.86
N LEU A 490 10.88 -21.70 1.72
CA LEU A 490 10.59 -22.78 0.79
C LEU A 490 10.32 -22.21 -0.59
N VAL A 491 11.02 -22.74 -1.60
CA VAL A 491 10.98 -22.24 -2.98
C VAL A 491 10.42 -23.32 -3.91
N TYR A 492 9.27 -23.02 -4.53
CA TYR A 492 8.64 -23.91 -5.51
C TYR A 492 8.60 -23.22 -6.87
N THR A 493 9.22 -23.85 -7.87
CA THR A 493 9.43 -23.27 -9.19
C THR A 493 8.85 -24.15 -10.29
N SER A 494 8.18 -23.58 -11.29
CA SER A 494 7.74 -24.29 -12.48
C SER A 494 8.93 -24.66 -13.39
N GLN A 495 8.70 -25.56 -14.35
CA GLN A 495 9.59 -25.68 -15.50
C GLN A 495 9.56 -24.38 -16.33
N PRO A 496 10.58 -24.10 -17.17
CA PRO A 496 10.53 -22.97 -18.09
C PRO A 496 9.27 -23.01 -18.95
N LEU A 497 8.64 -21.88 -19.11
CA LEU A 497 7.47 -21.74 -19.96
C LEU A 497 7.86 -21.83 -21.43
N THR A 498 7.09 -22.57 -22.23
CA THR A 498 7.28 -22.64 -23.68
C THR A 498 6.57 -21.51 -24.42
N LYS A 499 5.51 -20.95 -23.79
CA LYS A 499 4.72 -19.82 -24.27
C LYS A 499 4.53 -18.79 -23.16
N ALA A 500 4.17 -17.58 -23.55
CA ALA A 500 3.79 -16.57 -22.58
C ALA A 500 2.51 -16.94 -21.82
N VAL A 501 2.53 -16.81 -20.50
CA VAL A 501 1.36 -17.00 -19.63
C VAL A 501 0.96 -15.65 -19.04
N GLU A 502 -0.17 -15.11 -19.49
CA GLU A 502 -0.72 -13.85 -19.01
C GLU A 502 -1.72 -14.10 -17.87
N ILE A 503 -1.52 -13.42 -16.73
CA ILE A 503 -2.43 -13.46 -15.58
C ILE A 503 -3.01 -12.08 -15.30
N ALA A 504 -4.30 -12.02 -14.96
CA ALA A 504 -4.97 -10.80 -14.56
C ALA A 504 -6.18 -11.14 -13.66
N GLY A 505 -6.12 -10.75 -12.39
CA GLY A 505 -7.18 -11.03 -11.43
C GLY A 505 -6.66 -11.52 -10.08
N PRO A 506 -7.57 -11.94 -9.17
CA PRO A 506 -7.20 -12.42 -7.84
C PRO A 506 -6.50 -13.78 -7.91
N ILE A 507 -5.36 -13.89 -7.24
CA ILE A 507 -4.57 -15.11 -7.13
C ILE A 507 -4.82 -15.72 -5.75
N ARG A 508 -5.29 -16.95 -5.71
CA ARG A 508 -5.64 -17.64 -4.46
C ARG A 508 -4.64 -18.74 -4.17
N SER A 509 -4.40 -19.00 -2.90
CA SER A 509 -3.58 -20.15 -2.46
C SER A 509 -4.28 -20.92 -1.36
N ARG A 510 -4.08 -22.22 -1.35
CA ARG A 510 -4.50 -23.11 -0.27
C ARG A 510 -3.33 -23.98 0.12
N ILE A 511 -2.84 -23.78 1.34
CA ILE A 511 -1.65 -24.42 1.87
C ILE A 511 -2.00 -25.28 3.08
N PHE A 512 -1.52 -26.51 3.12
CA PHE A 512 -1.71 -27.42 4.24
C PHE A 512 -0.50 -27.32 5.18
N VAL A 513 -0.75 -26.88 6.42
CA VAL A 513 0.30 -26.50 7.39
C VAL A 513 0.13 -27.26 8.70
N SER A 514 1.24 -27.68 9.30
CA SER A 514 1.28 -28.08 10.72
C SER A 514 2.47 -27.45 11.41
N SER A 515 2.36 -27.25 12.73
CA SER A 515 3.42 -26.67 13.56
C SER A 515 3.45 -27.34 14.93
N ASP A 516 4.54 -27.14 15.68
CA ASP A 516 4.71 -27.53 17.07
C ASP A 516 4.34 -26.44 18.09
N VAL A 517 4.00 -25.24 17.59
CA VAL A 517 3.60 -24.07 18.40
C VAL A 517 2.09 -23.78 18.26
N PRO A 518 1.48 -23.07 19.23
CA PRO A 518 0.03 -22.81 19.21
C PRO A 518 -0.40 -21.76 18.18
N ASP A 519 0.53 -20.92 17.68
CA ASP A 519 0.29 -19.92 16.64
C ASP A 519 1.57 -19.61 15.88
N THR A 520 1.45 -19.30 14.60
CA THR A 520 2.53 -18.83 13.75
C THR A 520 1.93 -18.17 12.51
N ASP A 521 2.74 -17.56 11.67
CA ASP A 521 2.30 -16.96 10.41
C ASP A 521 2.79 -17.79 9.22
N ILE A 522 2.04 -17.75 8.12
CA ILE A 522 2.50 -18.26 6.83
C ILE A 522 2.39 -17.14 5.81
N THR A 523 3.48 -16.87 5.14
CA THR A 523 3.58 -15.93 4.03
C THR A 523 3.63 -16.66 2.71
N ILE A 524 3.08 -16.04 1.67
CA ILE A 524 3.24 -16.47 0.28
C ILE A 524 3.66 -15.27 -0.57
N LYS A 525 4.61 -15.48 -1.48
CA LYS A 525 5.07 -14.49 -2.44
C LYS A 525 5.10 -15.11 -3.82
N LEU A 526 4.54 -14.40 -4.82
CA LEU A 526 4.58 -14.80 -6.23
C LEU A 526 5.69 -14.05 -6.95
N LEU A 527 6.48 -14.77 -7.74
CA LEU A 527 7.64 -14.21 -8.46
C LEU A 527 7.62 -14.62 -9.94
N ASP A 528 8.19 -13.73 -10.75
CA ASP A 528 8.55 -13.95 -12.15
C ASP A 528 10.06 -14.20 -12.23
N VAL A 529 10.46 -15.45 -12.52
CA VAL A 529 11.87 -15.83 -12.63
C VAL A 529 12.33 -15.73 -14.07
N TYR A 530 13.33 -14.90 -14.30
CA TYR A 530 13.92 -14.65 -15.60
C TYR A 530 14.88 -15.78 -16.02
N PRO A 531 15.18 -15.92 -17.32
CA PRO A 531 16.13 -16.93 -17.80
C PRO A 531 17.55 -16.77 -17.22
N ASP A 532 17.94 -15.58 -16.81
CA ASP A 532 19.23 -15.27 -16.17
C ASP A 532 19.26 -15.60 -14.67
N GLY A 533 18.15 -16.07 -14.10
CA GLY A 533 18.02 -16.48 -12.71
C GLY A 533 17.48 -15.42 -11.76
N ARG A 534 17.37 -14.13 -12.16
CA ARG A 534 16.74 -13.10 -11.34
C ARG A 534 15.28 -13.43 -11.09
N ALA A 535 14.82 -13.23 -9.86
CA ALA A 535 13.49 -13.60 -9.42
C ALA A 535 12.74 -12.36 -8.88
N PHE A 536 11.89 -11.77 -9.70
CA PHE A 536 11.21 -10.53 -9.36
C PHE A 536 9.87 -10.77 -8.66
N ASN A 537 9.70 -10.21 -7.46
CA ASN A 537 8.43 -10.28 -6.73
C ASN A 537 7.32 -9.50 -7.46
N LEU A 538 6.12 -10.08 -7.46
CA LEU A 538 4.91 -9.49 -8.04
C LEU A 538 3.94 -9.00 -6.95
N ASP A 539 3.64 -9.85 -5.98
CA ASP A 539 2.83 -9.52 -4.81
C ASP A 539 3.05 -10.57 -3.71
N ASP A 540 2.71 -10.24 -2.48
CA ASP A 540 2.81 -11.09 -1.31
C ASP A 540 1.59 -10.97 -0.39
N SER A 541 1.36 -12.00 0.43
CA SER A 541 0.35 -11.97 1.48
C SER A 541 0.78 -12.83 2.66
N ILE A 542 0.04 -12.71 3.77
CA ILE A 542 0.28 -13.40 5.02
C ILE A 542 -1.03 -13.91 5.62
N GLN A 543 -0.97 -15.00 6.38
CA GLN A 543 -2.05 -15.47 7.21
C GLN A 543 -1.51 -15.89 8.58
N ARG A 544 -1.98 -15.25 9.65
CA ARG A 544 -1.77 -15.67 11.04
C ARG A 544 -2.70 -16.82 11.37
N LEU A 545 -2.16 -17.96 11.79
CA LEU A 545 -2.90 -19.22 11.82
C LEU A 545 -4.03 -19.27 12.85
N ARG A 546 -3.94 -18.47 13.92
CA ARG A 546 -5.07 -18.34 14.87
C ARG A 546 -6.31 -17.68 14.23
N TRP A 547 -6.12 -16.91 13.15
CA TRP A 547 -7.18 -16.21 12.42
C TRP A 547 -7.55 -16.86 11.07
N ARG A 548 -7.08 -18.11 10.83
CA ARG A 548 -7.35 -18.85 9.57
C ARG A 548 -8.82 -19.07 9.26
N ASP A 549 -9.67 -19.08 10.30
CA ASP A 549 -11.12 -19.31 10.19
C ASP A 549 -11.92 -18.00 10.26
N GLY A 550 -11.25 -16.84 10.14
CA GLY A 550 -11.84 -15.50 10.26
C GLY A 550 -11.54 -14.82 11.59
N TYR A 551 -11.99 -13.57 11.74
CA TYR A 551 -11.61 -12.71 12.87
C TYR A 551 -12.61 -12.75 14.06
N ALA A 552 -13.72 -13.45 13.94
CA ALA A 552 -14.69 -13.51 15.05
C ALA A 552 -14.09 -14.14 16.32
N ARG A 553 -13.24 -15.15 16.16
CA ARG A 553 -12.61 -15.87 17.26
C ARG A 553 -11.23 -16.39 16.88
N ALA A 554 -10.26 -16.17 17.74
CA ALA A 554 -8.94 -16.78 17.61
C ALA A 554 -9.00 -18.30 17.89
N ASN A 555 -8.51 -19.10 16.93
CA ASN A 555 -8.44 -20.55 17.01
C ASN A 555 -6.97 -21.01 17.00
N LEU A 556 -6.40 -21.28 18.19
CA LEU A 556 -5.03 -21.74 18.31
C LEU A 556 -4.83 -23.11 17.64
N MET A 557 -3.62 -23.37 17.19
CA MET A 557 -3.25 -24.66 16.61
C MET A 557 -3.01 -25.73 17.67
N THR A 558 -3.31 -26.96 17.30
CA THR A 558 -2.89 -28.16 18.04
C THR A 558 -1.58 -28.66 17.43
N LYS A 559 -0.58 -28.90 18.26
CA LYS A 559 0.74 -29.40 17.83
C LYS A 559 0.61 -30.61 16.88
N GLY A 560 1.24 -30.51 15.73
CA GLY A 560 1.33 -31.56 14.71
C GLY A 560 0.05 -31.80 13.90
N ARG A 561 -1.08 -31.20 14.26
CA ARG A 561 -2.31 -31.29 13.46
C ARG A 561 -2.14 -30.47 12.17
N VAL A 562 -2.56 -31.05 11.03
CA VAL A 562 -2.53 -30.38 9.74
C VAL A 562 -3.81 -29.58 9.52
N TYR A 563 -3.65 -28.31 9.10
CA TYR A 563 -4.72 -27.39 8.81
C TYR A 563 -4.64 -26.92 7.36
N PRO A 564 -5.75 -26.86 6.61
CA PRO A 564 -5.83 -26.10 5.38
C PRO A 564 -5.89 -24.62 5.71
N VAL A 565 -5.09 -23.82 5.01
CA VAL A 565 -4.99 -22.36 5.22
C VAL A 565 -5.11 -21.66 3.88
N GLU A 566 -6.09 -20.78 3.75
CA GLU A 566 -6.21 -19.87 2.61
C GLU A 566 -5.34 -18.64 2.88
N ILE A 567 -4.51 -18.25 1.92
CA ILE A 567 -3.63 -17.08 2.03
C ILE A 567 -3.84 -16.19 0.81
N GLY A 568 -4.02 -14.89 1.03
CA GLY A 568 -4.33 -13.96 -0.03
C GLY A 568 -5.81 -13.58 -0.07
N PRO A 569 -6.39 -13.26 -1.25
CA PRO A 569 -5.77 -13.32 -2.57
C PRO A 569 -4.65 -12.29 -2.76
N LEU A 570 -3.71 -12.61 -3.67
CA LEU A 570 -2.76 -11.65 -4.22
C LEU A 570 -3.42 -10.89 -5.37
N ALA A 571 -2.90 -9.71 -5.70
CA ALA A 571 -3.45 -8.86 -6.76
C ALA A 571 -2.32 -8.37 -7.68
N THR A 572 -2.34 -8.82 -8.93
CA THR A 572 -1.38 -8.37 -9.96
C THR A 572 -1.90 -8.60 -11.37
N SER A 573 -1.18 -8.04 -12.35
CA SER A 573 -1.31 -8.34 -13.78
C SER A 573 0.10 -8.50 -14.36
N ASN A 574 0.43 -9.71 -14.81
CA ASN A 574 1.76 -10.05 -15.30
C ASN A 574 1.71 -11.05 -16.46
N ALA A 575 2.63 -10.90 -17.41
CA ALA A 575 2.94 -11.90 -18.42
C ALA A 575 4.28 -12.57 -18.05
N PHE A 576 4.24 -13.84 -17.75
CA PHE A 576 5.45 -14.67 -17.68
C PHE A 576 5.83 -15.05 -19.10
N LEU A 577 6.98 -14.60 -19.59
CA LEU A 577 7.41 -14.76 -20.97
C LEU A 577 7.97 -16.18 -21.23
N PRO A 578 8.14 -16.59 -22.51
CA PRO A 578 8.83 -17.84 -22.83
C PRO A 578 10.24 -17.88 -22.21
N GLY A 579 10.60 -19.02 -21.64
CA GLY A 579 11.84 -19.19 -20.88
C GLY A 579 11.79 -18.75 -19.43
N HIS A 580 10.84 -17.90 -19.05
CA HIS A 580 10.59 -17.55 -17.64
C HIS A 580 9.99 -18.72 -16.87
N ARG A 581 10.01 -18.62 -15.55
CA ARG A 581 9.39 -19.58 -14.64
C ARG A 581 8.48 -18.89 -13.65
N ILE A 582 7.40 -19.53 -13.29
CA ILE A 582 6.53 -19.12 -12.19
C ILE A 582 7.13 -19.66 -10.90
N ARG A 583 7.30 -18.82 -9.88
CA ARG A 583 7.85 -19.24 -8.59
C ARG A 583 7.00 -18.73 -7.43
N ILE A 584 6.95 -19.53 -6.37
CA ILE A 584 6.35 -19.19 -5.10
C ILE A 584 7.37 -19.37 -4.00
N GLU A 585 7.48 -18.39 -3.13
CA GLU A 585 8.14 -18.52 -1.83
C GLU A 585 7.10 -18.70 -0.73
N ILE A 586 7.38 -19.60 0.22
CA ILE A 586 6.59 -19.78 1.44
C ILE A 586 7.53 -19.67 2.64
N SER A 587 7.15 -18.87 3.64
CA SER A 587 7.88 -18.70 4.89
C SER A 587 6.91 -18.38 6.05
N SER A 588 7.43 -18.06 7.22
CA SER A 588 6.64 -17.62 8.40
C SER A 588 6.82 -16.15 8.73
N SER A 589 7.49 -15.38 7.89
CA SER A 589 7.71 -13.96 8.07
C SER A 589 8.01 -13.25 6.76
N ASN A 590 7.72 -11.96 6.72
CA ASN A 590 8.09 -11.01 5.68
C ASN A 590 8.22 -9.65 6.38
N PHE A 591 9.32 -9.49 7.13
CA PHE A 591 9.56 -8.38 8.05
C PHE A 591 10.46 -7.32 7.40
N PRO A 592 10.18 -6.03 7.53
CA PRO A 592 9.18 -5.41 8.39
C PRO A 592 7.82 -5.12 7.73
N ARG A 593 7.49 -5.69 6.54
CA ARG A 593 6.17 -5.48 5.96
C ARG A 593 5.05 -5.87 6.93
N TYR A 594 5.21 -7.04 7.55
CA TYR A 594 4.34 -7.52 8.62
C TYR A 594 5.13 -7.70 9.91
N GLU A 595 4.46 -7.57 11.04
CA GLU A 595 5.05 -7.86 12.34
C GLU A 595 5.57 -9.31 12.43
N ARG A 596 6.51 -9.54 13.33
CA ARG A 596 6.98 -10.88 13.65
C ARG A 596 5.97 -11.59 14.55
N ASN A 597 5.51 -12.78 14.19
CA ASN A 597 4.78 -13.62 15.13
C ASN A 597 5.74 -14.19 16.17
N LEU A 598 5.46 -13.99 17.45
CA LEU A 598 6.27 -14.52 18.55
C LEU A 598 5.95 -15.99 18.87
N ASN A 599 5.01 -16.61 18.17
CA ASN A 599 4.64 -18.04 18.21
C ASN A 599 4.12 -18.52 19.58
N THR A 600 3.86 -17.63 20.52
CA THR A 600 3.45 -17.98 21.88
C THR A 600 1.97 -18.36 22.00
N GLY A 601 1.14 -17.85 21.08
CA GLY A 601 -0.32 -17.91 21.18
C GLY A 601 -0.90 -16.83 22.11
N GLY A 602 -0.08 -15.97 22.71
CA GLY A 602 -0.48 -14.83 23.53
C GLY A 602 -0.78 -13.55 22.74
N ASP A 603 -0.71 -12.41 23.40
CA ASP A 603 -0.90 -11.09 22.77
C ASP A 603 0.39 -10.62 22.13
N ASN A 604 0.51 -10.83 20.82
CA ASN A 604 1.73 -10.53 20.06
C ASN A 604 2.15 -9.05 20.14
N ALA A 605 1.19 -8.13 20.34
CA ALA A 605 1.51 -6.72 20.44
C ALA A 605 2.15 -6.33 21.78
N ARG A 606 1.92 -7.10 22.85
CA ARG A 606 2.38 -6.83 24.22
C ARG A 606 3.48 -7.75 24.71
N GLU A 607 3.86 -8.75 23.91
CA GLU A 607 4.93 -9.67 24.24
C GLU A 607 6.25 -9.21 23.62
N SER A 608 7.36 -9.52 24.31
CA SER A 608 8.73 -9.22 23.86
C SER A 608 9.60 -10.46 23.69
N ILE A 609 9.09 -11.64 24.06
CA ILE A 609 9.81 -12.92 23.99
C ILE A 609 8.94 -13.92 23.24
N GLY A 610 9.53 -14.51 22.21
CA GLY A 610 8.85 -15.51 21.38
C GLY A 610 9.40 -16.93 21.55
N ARG A 611 8.84 -17.85 20.77
CA ARG A 611 9.27 -19.24 20.63
C ARG A 611 9.79 -19.49 19.23
N VAL A 612 10.77 -20.36 19.09
CA VAL A 612 11.14 -20.93 17.80
C VAL A 612 10.06 -21.93 17.39
N ALA A 613 9.65 -21.91 16.12
CA ALA A 613 8.61 -22.77 15.58
C ALA A 613 9.16 -23.73 14.52
N HIS A 614 8.73 -25.00 14.57
CA HIS A 614 9.02 -25.98 13.53
C HIS A 614 7.76 -26.13 12.65
N ILE A 615 7.88 -25.69 11.42
CA ILE A 615 6.78 -25.63 10.45
C ILE A 615 6.91 -26.74 9.43
N LYS A 616 5.78 -27.33 9.03
CA LYS A 616 5.71 -28.25 7.91
C LYS A 616 4.65 -27.82 6.92
N ILE A 617 5.03 -27.70 5.68
CA ILE A 617 4.13 -27.48 4.54
C ILE A 617 3.91 -28.82 3.86
N HIS A 618 2.66 -29.31 3.94
CA HIS A 618 2.29 -30.63 3.40
C HIS A 618 1.82 -30.50 1.96
N HIS A 619 2.19 -31.46 1.13
CA HIS A 619 1.78 -31.53 -0.28
C HIS A 619 1.63 -32.96 -0.76
N GLY A 620 0.86 -33.15 -1.83
CA GLY A 620 0.57 -34.46 -2.41
C GLY A 620 -0.36 -35.34 -1.58
N GLY A 621 -0.81 -36.45 -2.14
CA GLY A 621 -1.80 -37.32 -1.52
C GLY A 621 -3.09 -36.56 -1.17
N PRO A 622 -3.53 -36.56 0.12
CA PRO A 622 -4.70 -35.80 0.56
C PRO A 622 -4.43 -34.30 0.72
N TYR A 623 -3.15 -33.89 0.76
CA TYR A 623 -2.74 -32.50 1.01
C TYR A 623 -2.40 -31.80 -0.31
N ARG A 624 -3.43 -31.26 -0.98
CA ARG A 624 -3.28 -30.59 -2.28
C ARG A 624 -2.96 -29.11 -2.06
N SER A 625 -1.75 -28.81 -1.55
CA SER A 625 -1.28 -27.42 -1.47
C SER A 625 -1.08 -26.88 -2.88
N GLU A 626 -1.71 -25.73 -3.15
CA GLU A 626 -1.78 -25.15 -4.49
C GLU A 626 -1.84 -23.64 -4.47
N ILE A 627 -1.47 -23.04 -5.61
CA ILE A 627 -1.83 -21.69 -5.99
C ILE A 627 -2.70 -21.72 -7.24
N VAL A 628 -3.71 -20.86 -7.29
CA VAL A 628 -4.63 -20.76 -8.43
C VAL A 628 -4.42 -19.40 -9.11
N LEU A 629 -3.90 -19.44 -10.34
CA LEU A 629 -3.61 -18.27 -11.15
C LEU A 629 -4.78 -17.95 -12.09
N PRO A 630 -5.22 -16.66 -12.18
CA PRO A 630 -6.26 -16.22 -13.12
C PRO A 630 -5.66 -16.01 -14.53
N VAL A 631 -5.51 -17.09 -15.29
CA VAL A 631 -4.87 -17.11 -16.62
C VAL A 631 -5.83 -16.65 -17.70
N LEU A 632 -5.40 -15.71 -18.56
CA LEU A 632 -6.20 -15.19 -19.67
C LEU A 632 -6.35 -16.22 -20.81
N ASN A 633 -5.32 -17.03 -21.05
CA ASN A 633 -5.30 -18.08 -22.08
C ASN A 633 -4.86 -19.41 -21.45
N PRO A 634 -5.74 -20.14 -20.75
CA PRO A 634 -5.37 -21.35 -20.00
C PRO A 634 -4.73 -22.46 -20.86
N ARG A 635 -5.00 -22.49 -22.17
CA ARG A 635 -4.39 -23.46 -23.10
C ARG A 635 -2.90 -23.21 -23.35
N ASP A 636 -2.40 -22.03 -23.00
CA ASP A 636 -0.98 -21.65 -23.19
C ASP A 636 -0.11 -22.03 -21.97
N VAL A 637 -0.71 -22.50 -20.87
CA VAL A 637 0.05 -23.02 -19.72
C VAL A 637 0.62 -24.39 -20.09
N ASP A 638 1.77 -24.36 -20.71
CA ASP A 638 2.55 -25.55 -21.06
C ASP A 638 3.93 -25.45 -20.39
N PHE A 639 4.12 -26.25 -19.38
CA PHE A 639 5.44 -26.53 -18.83
C PHE A 639 6.05 -27.66 -19.67
N GLY A 640 6.94 -27.34 -20.60
CA GLY A 640 7.59 -28.30 -21.50
C GLY A 640 7.80 -29.65 -20.83
N ASN A 641 7.47 -30.71 -21.52
CA ASN A 641 7.50 -32.07 -20.98
C ASN A 641 8.82 -32.41 -20.30
N ALA A 642 8.79 -32.65 -19.00
CA ALA A 642 9.90 -33.14 -18.19
C ALA A 642 10.28 -34.62 -18.52
N SER A 643 10.05 -35.08 -19.76
CA SER A 643 10.28 -36.47 -20.16
C SER A 643 11.73 -36.78 -20.57
N ASN A 644 12.68 -35.84 -20.43
CA ASN A 644 14.07 -36.07 -20.83
C ASN A 644 15.14 -35.65 -19.79
N VAL A 645 14.87 -35.79 -18.51
CA VAL A 645 15.97 -35.84 -17.53
C VAL A 645 15.88 -37.20 -16.87
N SER A 646 16.67 -38.13 -17.41
CA SER A 646 16.97 -39.42 -16.77
C SER A 646 17.63 -39.18 -15.41
N PRO A 647 17.44 -40.11 -14.45
CA PRO A 647 17.77 -39.98 -13.04
C PRO A 647 19.24 -39.71 -12.73
#